data_30fc9b6735e644c06b4d8a7c26786d74
#
_entry.id   30fc9b6735e644c06b4d8a7c26786d74
#
_cell.length_a   1.000
_cell.length_b   1.000
_cell.length_c   1.000
_cell.angle_alpha   90.00
_cell.angle_beta   90.00
_cell.angle_gamma   90.00
#
_symmetry.space_group_name_H-M   'P 1'
#
loop_
_entity.id
_entity.type
_entity.pdbx_description
1 polymer ?
#
loop_
_entity_poly.entity_id
_entity_poly.type
_entity_poly.pdbx_seq_one_letter_code
_entity_poly.pdbx_strand_id
1 'polypeptide(L)'
;MKLSELKTGEHGVIVKVIGHGSFRKRIVEMGFIKGKMVEVLLNAPLMDPVKYRIMGYEVSLRRSEAEMIEVVSESEIKTIKASQSYENKEINTQENDSSIDDIPTEKQLEKIAQERHKIINVALVGNPNCGKTSLFNFASGAHEHVGNYSGVTVDAKVGHAEFEGYTFNLVDLPGTYSLSAYSPEELYVRKQIIDETPDIVINVIDASNLERNLYLTTQLIDMNLNMVCALNMFDETKKRGDKIDLNKLSTLFGVPMIPTVFKTGEGVKELFHQVIKLYENNGEEHPYVRHIHINHGHEIENGIQNIQKHLKNDVNVRQKYSTRYLAIKLLENDADTIKYIQTLSNAEAIFKAREYAEARVKEETGEDCETTIMDAKYGFIHGALEEALYETGKNKDIYQMTQSIDRVITNRYLGFPIFILVLFIMFSATFIIGQIPMDWIDAAVAWFGKMISQNLPDGPIKAMLVDGVIGGVGAVIVFLPQILILYFFISFMEDSGYMARAAFIMDKLMHKMGLHGKSFIPLIMGFGCNVPAVMSTRTIESRRSRLITMLILPLMSCSARLPIYIMITGSFFALKYQSLVMLSLYVIGITISIILSRIFSKFVVKGEDTPFVMELPPYRFPTWKAMGRHTWEKGKQYLKKMGGIILVASIIVWALGYFPHDDSLSPQQQQEQSYIGKIGKTVEPVFLAQGFDWKIDVGLLSGVGAKEIVASTMGVLYSNDSSFSEDNKFNDAGGKYQALRRQMTHDIAKLHGISDIEAAPIATLTAYCFLLFVLLYFPCIATIAAIKGETGSWKWALFAAGYTTMLAWGVSAVVYQIGRLFI
;
A
#
# COMPACT_ATOMS: atom_id res chain seq x y z
N MET A 1 27.76 -0.88 -17.97
CA MET A 1 28.20 -2.21 -17.46
C MET A 1 29.18 -2.02 -16.30
N LYS A 2 29.47 -3.07 -15.55
CA LYS A 2 30.46 -3.01 -14.47
C LYS A 2 31.85 -3.36 -15.01
N LEU A 3 32.90 -2.81 -14.39
CA LEU A 3 34.30 -3.08 -14.80
C LEU A 3 34.66 -4.57 -14.74
N SER A 4 34.06 -5.31 -13.81
CA SER A 4 34.21 -6.78 -13.67
C SER A 4 33.67 -7.60 -14.84
N GLU A 5 32.83 -7.00 -15.68
CA GLU A 5 32.20 -7.66 -16.84
C GLU A 5 33.04 -7.54 -18.12
N LEU A 6 34.03 -6.66 -18.14
CA LEU A 6 34.96 -6.52 -19.24
C LEU A 6 35.84 -7.76 -19.38
N LYS A 7 36.09 -8.16 -20.62
CA LYS A 7 36.98 -9.30 -20.95
C LYS A 7 38.41 -8.84 -21.14
N THR A 8 39.31 -9.79 -21.05
CA THR A 8 40.75 -9.54 -21.31
C THR A 8 40.95 -8.91 -22.69
N GLY A 9 41.65 -7.79 -22.74
CA GLY A 9 41.89 -7.01 -23.94
C GLY A 9 40.81 -5.99 -24.27
N GLU A 10 39.71 -5.97 -23.54
CA GLU A 10 38.66 -4.94 -23.72
C GLU A 10 39.01 -3.66 -22.95
N HIS A 11 38.57 -2.55 -23.52
CA HIS A 11 38.71 -1.21 -22.95
C HIS A 11 37.35 -0.67 -22.51
N GLY A 12 37.37 0.14 -21.47
CA GLY A 12 36.19 0.88 -21.02
C GLY A 12 36.57 2.24 -20.47
N VAL A 13 35.65 3.18 -20.55
CA VAL A 13 35.82 4.50 -19.93
C VAL A 13 34.99 4.53 -18.65
N ILE A 14 35.62 4.95 -17.57
CA ILE A 14 34.99 4.99 -16.24
C ILE A 14 33.92 6.08 -16.22
N VAL A 15 32.70 5.67 -15.90
CA VAL A 15 31.56 6.55 -15.69
C VAL A 15 31.57 7.09 -14.26
N LYS A 16 31.59 6.16 -13.30
CA LYS A 16 31.61 6.47 -11.86
C LYS A 16 32.09 5.28 -11.02
N VAL A 17 32.55 5.59 -9.82
CA VAL A 17 32.87 4.61 -8.78
C VAL A 17 31.71 4.58 -7.79
N ILE A 18 31.07 3.42 -7.69
CA ILE A 18 29.99 3.14 -6.75
C ILE A 18 30.64 2.62 -5.47
N GLY A 19 30.08 2.93 -4.31
CA GLY A 19 30.59 2.44 -3.03
C GLY A 19 30.79 3.56 -2.02
N HIS A 20 31.11 3.15 -0.79
CA HIS A 20 31.09 4.06 0.37
C HIS A 20 32.50 4.24 1.00
N GLY A 21 32.68 5.37 1.65
CA GLY A 21 33.75 5.68 2.58
C GLY A 21 35.17 5.37 2.07
N SER A 22 35.91 4.62 2.85
CA SER A 22 37.34 4.32 2.63
C SER A 22 37.62 3.52 1.35
N PHE A 23 36.67 2.72 0.89
CA PHE A 23 36.82 1.97 -0.37
C PHE A 23 36.83 2.91 -1.57
N ARG A 24 35.84 3.79 -1.69
CA ARG A 24 35.75 4.75 -2.78
C ARG A 24 36.98 5.64 -2.83
N LYS A 25 37.42 6.16 -1.66
CA LYS A 25 38.61 7.00 -1.56
C LYS A 25 39.86 6.27 -2.09
N ARG A 26 40.08 5.03 -1.67
CA ARG A 26 41.20 4.20 -2.12
C ARG A 26 41.18 3.91 -3.61
N ILE A 27 40.02 3.59 -4.20
CA ILE A 27 39.89 3.31 -5.64
C ILE A 27 40.17 4.58 -6.47
N VAL A 28 39.67 5.74 -6.02
CA VAL A 28 39.96 7.04 -6.64
C VAL A 28 41.44 7.40 -6.52
N GLU A 29 42.07 7.19 -5.37
CA GLU A 29 43.52 7.39 -5.16
C GLU A 29 44.37 6.48 -6.08
N MET A 30 43.87 5.28 -6.43
CA MET A 30 44.49 4.40 -7.40
C MET A 30 44.20 4.79 -8.86
N GLY A 31 43.65 5.97 -9.12
CA GLY A 31 43.47 6.53 -10.45
C GLY A 31 42.18 6.09 -11.17
N PHE A 32 41.28 5.33 -10.53
CA PHE A 32 39.98 5.01 -11.12
C PHE A 32 39.06 6.22 -11.00
N ILE A 33 39.32 7.22 -11.87
CA ILE A 33 38.62 8.52 -11.87
C ILE A 33 37.68 8.55 -13.10
N LYS A 34 36.58 9.25 -12.98
CA LYS A 34 35.61 9.45 -14.08
C LYS A 34 36.34 9.96 -15.35
N GLY A 35 35.89 9.43 -16.49
CA GLY A 35 36.42 9.83 -17.80
C GLY A 35 37.80 9.24 -18.15
N LYS A 36 38.40 8.43 -17.28
CA LYS A 36 39.63 7.72 -17.58
C LYS A 36 39.39 6.36 -18.22
N MET A 37 40.21 6.05 -19.22
CA MET A 37 40.20 4.74 -19.88
C MET A 37 40.88 3.72 -19.00
N VAL A 38 40.29 2.54 -18.93
CA VAL A 38 40.79 1.36 -18.25
C VAL A 38 40.79 0.17 -19.21
N GLU A 39 41.86 -0.59 -19.22
CA GLU A 39 42.06 -1.79 -20.05
C GLU A 39 42.17 -3.01 -19.14
N VAL A 40 41.52 -4.11 -19.51
CA VAL A 40 41.68 -5.41 -18.83
C VAL A 40 42.88 -6.16 -19.42
N LEU A 41 43.95 -6.28 -18.65
CA LEU A 41 45.17 -6.91 -19.13
C LEU A 41 45.08 -8.44 -19.04
N LEU A 42 44.75 -8.98 -17.88
CA LEU A 42 44.64 -10.42 -17.66
C LEU A 42 43.87 -10.75 -16.35
N ASN A 43 43.29 -11.92 -16.34
CA ASN A 43 42.72 -12.52 -15.15
C ASN A 43 43.75 -13.43 -14.49
N ALA A 44 43.76 -13.47 -13.16
CA ALA A 44 44.55 -14.47 -12.43
C ALA A 44 44.10 -15.92 -12.80
N PRO A 45 44.93 -16.95 -12.57
CA PRO A 45 44.61 -18.33 -12.90
C PRO A 45 43.29 -18.86 -12.35
N LEU A 46 42.86 -18.31 -11.20
CA LEU A 46 41.57 -18.62 -10.57
C LEU A 46 40.46 -17.61 -10.92
N MET A 47 40.69 -16.80 -11.97
CA MET A 47 39.74 -15.78 -12.44
C MET A 47 39.60 -14.56 -11.51
N ASP A 48 40.33 -14.45 -10.40
CA ASP A 48 40.36 -13.35 -9.45
C ASP A 48 41.71 -13.34 -8.72
N PRO A 49 42.39 -12.15 -8.56
CA PRO A 49 42.01 -10.81 -9.03
C PRO A 49 42.21 -10.59 -10.53
N VAL A 50 41.70 -9.49 -11.04
CA VAL A 50 41.84 -9.04 -12.43
C VAL A 50 42.83 -7.89 -12.48
N LYS A 51 43.73 -7.93 -13.47
CA LYS A 51 44.75 -6.91 -13.70
C LYS A 51 44.28 -5.91 -14.73
N TYR A 52 44.29 -4.66 -14.36
CA TYR A 52 43.89 -3.54 -15.19
C TYR A 52 45.05 -2.60 -15.46
N ARG A 53 45.04 -1.93 -16.61
CA ARG A 53 45.90 -0.80 -16.90
C ARG A 53 45.07 0.47 -16.84
N ILE A 54 45.52 1.45 -16.06
CA ILE A 54 44.88 2.75 -15.92
C ILE A 54 45.97 3.84 -15.79
N MET A 55 45.81 4.94 -16.49
CA MET A 55 46.76 6.08 -16.47
C MET A 55 48.23 5.67 -16.68
N GLY A 56 48.47 4.60 -17.45
CA GLY A 56 49.82 4.12 -17.79
C GLY A 56 50.47 3.14 -16.79
N TYR A 57 49.82 2.81 -15.67
CA TYR A 57 50.36 1.83 -14.73
C TYR A 57 49.35 0.68 -14.50
N GLU A 58 49.86 -0.40 -13.97
CA GLU A 58 49.09 -1.63 -13.80
C GLU A 58 48.58 -1.77 -12.36
N VAL A 59 47.26 -2.05 -12.19
CA VAL A 59 46.63 -2.22 -10.91
C VAL A 59 45.86 -3.56 -10.92
N SER A 60 45.89 -4.27 -9.82
CA SER A 60 45.08 -5.48 -9.66
C SER A 60 43.93 -5.20 -8.70
N LEU A 61 42.70 -5.45 -9.15
CA LEU A 61 41.50 -5.39 -8.35
C LEU A 61 40.84 -6.76 -8.27
N ARG A 62 40.21 -7.05 -7.16
CA ARG A 62 39.30 -8.19 -7.05
C ARG A 62 38.06 -7.94 -7.88
N ARG A 63 37.42 -9.00 -8.37
CA ARG A 63 36.16 -8.87 -9.13
C ARG A 63 35.11 -8.09 -8.37
N SER A 64 34.96 -8.39 -7.08
CA SER A 64 34.03 -7.67 -6.19
C SER A 64 34.36 -6.18 -6.07
N GLU A 65 35.62 -5.78 -6.18
CA GLU A 65 36.04 -4.37 -6.20
C GLU A 65 35.75 -3.73 -7.57
N ALA A 66 35.98 -4.48 -8.65
CA ALA A 66 35.66 -4.05 -10.00
C ALA A 66 34.16 -3.94 -10.29
N GLU A 67 33.32 -4.69 -9.59
CA GLU A 67 31.84 -4.57 -9.65
C GLU A 67 31.33 -3.20 -9.16
N MET A 68 32.13 -2.52 -8.34
CA MET A 68 31.81 -1.19 -7.84
C MET A 68 32.26 -0.05 -8.77
N ILE A 69 32.80 -0.37 -9.94
CA ILE A 69 33.22 0.61 -10.94
C ILE A 69 32.34 0.46 -12.18
N GLU A 70 31.63 1.51 -12.54
CA GLU A 70 30.80 1.54 -13.73
C GLU A 70 31.60 2.08 -14.91
N VAL A 71 31.55 1.36 -16.04
CA VAL A 71 32.27 1.72 -17.27
C VAL A 71 31.36 1.62 -18.49
N VAL A 72 31.72 2.34 -19.54
CA VAL A 72 31.15 2.17 -20.88
C VAL A 72 32.17 1.47 -21.73
N SER A 73 31.79 0.36 -22.35
CA SER A 73 32.66 -0.41 -23.25
C SER A 73 32.20 -0.34 -24.71
N GLU A 74 33.08 -0.73 -25.63
CA GLU A 74 32.79 -0.83 -27.06
C GLU A 74 31.67 -1.82 -27.36
N SER A 75 31.61 -2.92 -26.61
CA SER A 75 30.58 -3.95 -26.76
C SER A 75 29.18 -3.44 -26.42
N GLU A 76 29.08 -2.57 -25.45
CA GLU A 76 27.81 -1.98 -25.02
C GLU A 76 27.26 -0.99 -26.05
N ILE A 77 28.13 -0.26 -26.75
CA ILE A 77 27.73 0.64 -27.84
C ILE A 77 27.18 -0.15 -29.02
N LYS A 78 27.81 -1.28 -29.37
CA LYS A 78 27.31 -2.16 -30.44
C LYS A 78 25.90 -2.67 -30.14
N THR A 79 25.62 -3.00 -28.89
CA THR A 79 24.29 -3.45 -28.44
C THR A 79 23.24 -2.32 -28.48
N ILE A 80 23.61 -1.10 -28.10
CA ILE A 80 22.71 0.07 -28.14
C ILE A 80 22.39 0.46 -29.58
N LYS A 81 23.38 0.46 -30.47
CA LYS A 81 23.15 0.73 -31.90
C LYS A 81 22.27 -0.34 -32.55
N ALA A 82 22.39 -1.63 -32.16
CA ALA A 82 21.52 -2.69 -32.63
C ALA A 82 20.07 -2.51 -32.14
N SER A 83 19.85 -2.13 -30.89
CA SER A 83 18.49 -1.88 -30.36
C SER A 83 17.83 -0.65 -30.99
N GLN A 84 18.56 0.41 -31.21
CA GLN A 84 18.06 1.61 -31.92
C GLN A 84 17.76 1.37 -33.41
N SER A 85 18.46 0.42 -34.05
CA SER A 85 18.16 0.04 -35.44
C SER A 85 16.87 -0.78 -35.58
N TYR A 86 16.39 -1.41 -34.51
CA TYR A 86 15.10 -2.09 -34.49
C TYR A 86 13.91 -1.12 -34.31
N GLU A 87 14.08 -0.05 -33.56
CA GLU A 87 13.03 0.97 -33.37
C GLU A 87 12.88 1.92 -34.57
N ASN A 88 13.94 2.13 -35.37
CA ASN A 88 13.95 3.03 -36.55
C ASN A 88 13.58 2.34 -37.88
N LYS A 89 13.15 1.08 -37.88
CA LYS A 89 12.80 0.36 -39.12
C LYS A 89 11.41 0.63 -39.66
N GLU A 90 10.63 1.50 -39.07
CA GLU A 90 9.30 1.89 -39.59
C GLU A 90 9.23 3.28 -40.24
N ILE A 91 10.32 4.04 -40.30
CA ILE A 91 10.32 5.34 -40.98
C ILE A 91 11.61 5.51 -41.81
N ASN A 92 11.47 5.48 -43.14
CA ASN A 92 12.40 5.86 -44.21
C ASN A 92 13.36 4.81 -44.75
N THR A 93 12.92 4.19 -45.84
CA THR A 93 13.77 3.80 -46.98
C THR A 93 14.21 5.07 -47.71
N GLN A 94 15.46 5.47 -47.59
CA GLN A 94 16.32 5.99 -48.64
C GLN A 94 17.71 6.39 -48.10
N GLU A 95 18.72 5.73 -48.69
CA GLU A 95 20.11 6.16 -48.83
C GLU A 95 20.96 6.48 -47.60
N ASN A 96 21.97 5.75 -47.23
CA ASN A 96 23.27 5.66 -47.93
C ASN A 96 24.15 4.55 -47.35
N ASP A 97 24.69 3.84 -48.29
CA ASP A 97 25.84 2.94 -48.17
C ASP A 97 27.06 3.73 -47.68
N SER A 98 27.58 3.41 -46.50
CA SER A 98 28.98 3.65 -46.17
C SER A 98 29.44 2.74 -45.03
N SER A 99 30.14 1.67 -45.35
CA SER A 99 31.33 1.10 -44.71
C SER A 99 31.34 1.02 -43.18
N ILE A 100 31.11 -0.19 -42.66
CA ILE A 100 32.10 -1.12 -42.04
C ILE A 100 33.18 -0.39 -41.20
N ASP A 101 33.26 -0.75 -39.92
CA ASP A 101 34.37 -0.54 -39.01
C ASP A 101 34.57 0.91 -38.46
N ASP A 102 33.58 1.50 -37.85
CA ASP A 102 33.84 2.53 -36.82
C ASP A 102 33.91 1.87 -35.43
N ILE A 103 35.09 1.44 -35.05
CA ILE A 103 35.47 1.27 -33.64
C ILE A 103 35.19 2.57 -32.95
N PRO A 104 34.34 2.64 -31.89
CA PRO A 104 34.07 3.89 -31.20
C PRO A 104 35.41 4.49 -30.73
N THR A 105 35.75 5.65 -31.23
CA THR A 105 36.97 6.34 -30.81
C THR A 105 36.91 6.66 -29.30
N GLU A 106 38.05 6.66 -28.62
CA GLU A 106 38.17 7.03 -27.19
C GLU A 106 37.30 8.23 -26.82
N LYS A 107 37.29 9.27 -27.71
CA LYS A 107 36.44 10.47 -27.57
C LYS A 107 34.93 10.19 -27.55
N GLN A 108 34.44 9.14 -28.26
CA GLN A 108 33.03 8.77 -28.24
C GLN A 108 32.68 8.04 -26.94
N LEU A 109 33.57 7.17 -26.44
CA LEU A 109 33.44 6.53 -25.15
C LEU A 109 33.47 7.56 -24.01
N GLU A 110 34.38 8.51 -24.06
CA GLU A 110 34.44 9.59 -23.08
C GLU A 110 33.17 10.45 -23.09
N LYS A 111 32.62 10.76 -24.26
CA LYS A 111 31.36 11.51 -24.38
C LYS A 111 30.18 10.74 -23.75
N ILE A 112 30.06 9.46 -24.05
CA ILE A 112 29.01 8.62 -23.47
C ILE A 112 29.20 8.47 -21.96
N ALA A 113 30.43 8.30 -21.49
CA ALA A 113 30.75 8.26 -20.07
C ALA A 113 30.37 9.57 -19.37
N GLN A 114 30.64 10.70 -19.99
CA GLN A 114 30.23 12.01 -19.48
C GLN A 114 28.72 12.19 -19.45
N GLU A 115 28.00 11.72 -20.48
CA GLU A 115 26.53 11.74 -20.50
C GLU A 115 25.95 10.84 -19.40
N ARG A 116 26.47 9.63 -19.21
CA ARG A 116 26.06 8.73 -18.13
C ARG A 116 26.44 9.24 -16.75
N HIS A 117 27.54 9.95 -16.61
CA HIS A 117 27.91 10.58 -15.35
C HIS A 117 26.89 11.66 -14.94
N LYS A 118 26.18 12.27 -15.86
CA LYS A 118 25.11 13.24 -15.59
C LYS A 118 23.82 12.59 -15.05
N ILE A 119 23.78 11.27 -14.91
CA ILE A 119 22.67 10.56 -14.31
C ILE A 119 22.99 10.34 -12.82
N ILE A 120 22.17 10.92 -11.94
CA ILE A 120 22.32 10.83 -10.49
C ILE A 120 21.18 9.99 -9.93
N ASN A 121 21.50 8.87 -9.27
CA ASN A 121 20.52 8.04 -8.58
C ASN A 121 20.31 8.56 -7.16
N VAL A 122 19.08 8.97 -6.87
CA VAL A 122 18.73 9.62 -5.61
C VAL A 122 17.64 8.82 -4.89
N ALA A 123 17.89 8.46 -3.64
CA ALA A 123 16.88 7.89 -2.77
C ALA A 123 16.27 8.98 -1.88
N LEU A 124 14.94 9.08 -1.88
CA LEU A 124 14.20 9.95 -0.97
C LEU A 124 13.87 9.18 0.30
N VAL A 125 14.42 9.62 1.42
CA VAL A 125 14.23 9.04 2.75
C VAL A 125 13.61 10.09 3.67
N GLY A 126 12.97 9.69 4.74
CA GLY A 126 12.45 10.62 5.76
C GLY A 126 11.22 10.05 6.47
N ASN A 127 10.80 10.70 7.52
CA ASN A 127 9.70 10.28 8.36
C ASN A 127 8.36 10.24 7.57
N PRO A 128 7.38 9.46 8.04
CA PRO A 128 6.01 9.59 7.52
C PRO A 128 5.52 11.03 7.62
N ASN A 129 4.79 11.48 6.60
CA ASN A 129 4.18 12.82 6.51
C ASN A 129 5.15 14.03 6.45
N CYS A 130 6.46 13.83 6.31
CA CYS A 130 7.42 14.92 6.13
C CYS A 130 7.37 15.57 4.73
N GLY A 131 6.62 15.00 3.78
CA GLY A 131 6.42 15.55 2.44
C GLY A 131 7.28 14.92 1.33
N LYS A 132 7.87 13.75 1.53
CA LYS A 132 8.66 13.02 0.51
C LYS A 132 7.96 12.89 -0.83
N THR A 133 6.76 12.32 -0.81
CA THR A 133 5.95 12.14 -2.02
C THR A 133 5.56 13.49 -2.65
N SER A 134 5.49 14.57 -1.89
CA SER A 134 5.28 15.91 -2.43
C SER A 134 6.49 16.39 -3.20
N LEU A 135 7.71 16.17 -2.70
CA LEU A 135 8.95 16.45 -3.42
C LEU A 135 9.05 15.58 -4.68
N PHE A 136 8.79 14.29 -4.55
CA PHE A 136 8.80 13.35 -5.67
C PHE A 136 7.86 13.79 -6.80
N ASN A 137 6.59 14.08 -6.47
CA ASN A 137 5.60 14.55 -7.44
C ASN A 137 5.94 15.93 -8.03
N PHE A 138 6.57 16.80 -7.26
CA PHE A 138 7.01 18.12 -7.75
C PHE A 138 8.15 17.99 -8.74
N ALA A 139 9.11 17.12 -8.46
CA ALA A 139 10.32 16.96 -9.26
C ALA A 139 10.08 16.08 -10.52
N SER A 140 9.33 14.98 -10.41
CA SER A 140 9.10 14.03 -11.51
C SER A 140 7.98 14.45 -12.47
N GLY A 141 7.20 15.45 -12.13
CA GLY A 141 6.04 15.85 -12.92
C GLY A 141 5.00 14.73 -13.05
N ALA A 142 4.49 14.49 -14.29
CA ALA A 142 3.48 13.45 -14.56
C ALA A 142 4.09 12.09 -14.97
N HIS A 143 5.40 11.92 -14.93
CA HIS A 143 6.12 10.72 -15.40
C HIS A 143 6.44 9.78 -14.23
N GLU A 144 5.43 9.06 -13.74
CA GLU A 144 5.59 8.05 -12.69
C GLU A 144 5.57 6.63 -13.27
N HIS A 145 6.57 5.81 -12.93
CA HIS A 145 6.52 4.37 -13.07
C HIS A 145 6.50 3.71 -11.69
N VAL A 146 5.52 2.81 -11.47
CA VAL A 146 5.48 1.98 -10.26
C VAL A 146 6.32 0.75 -10.52
N GLY A 147 7.47 0.66 -9.89
CA GLY A 147 8.32 -0.53 -9.91
C GLY A 147 7.85 -1.54 -8.85
N ASN A 148 7.37 -2.71 -9.28
CA ASN A 148 7.13 -3.84 -8.38
C ASN A 148 8.42 -4.62 -8.23
N TYR A 149 9.07 -4.55 -7.07
CA TYR A 149 10.19 -5.39 -6.73
C TYR A 149 9.71 -6.70 -6.09
N SER A 150 10.23 -7.82 -6.60
CA SER A 150 9.85 -9.16 -6.16
C SER A 150 10.27 -9.41 -4.71
N GLY A 151 9.29 -9.67 -3.84
CA GLY A 151 9.51 -10.20 -2.49
C GLY A 151 8.96 -9.40 -1.32
N VAL A 152 8.56 -8.15 -1.49
CA VAL A 152 7.93 -7.34 -0.44
C VAL A 152 6.74 -6.58 -1.03
N THR A 153 5.63 -6.53 -0.30
CA THR A 153 4.39 -5.82 -0.69
C THR A 153 4.50 -4.28 -0.55
N VAL A 154 5.71 -3.73 -0.71
CA VAL A 154 5.96 -2.30 -0.57
C VAL A 154 6.36 -1.76 -1.93
N ASP A 155 5.54 -0.90 -2.51
CA ASP A 155 5.78 -0.28 -3.82
C ASP A 155 6.68 0.95 -3.62
N ALA A 156 7.94 0.92 -4.10
CA ALA A 156 8.72 2.13 -4.30
C ALA A 156 8.31 2.77 -5.63
N LYS A 157 8.16 4.09 -5.64
CA LYS A 157 7.90 4.84 -6.86
C LYS A 157 9.22 5.32 -7.44
N VAL A 158 9.40 5.10 -8.73
CA VAL A 158 10.56 5.61 -9.48
C VAL A 158 10.10 6.73 -10.41
N GLY A 159 10.80 7.84 -10.41
CA GLY A 159 10.54 8.99 -11.26
C GLY A 159 11.82 9.60 -11.79
N HIS A 160 11.70 10.39 -12.85
CA HIS A 160 12.84 11.09 -13.46
C HIS A 160 12.62 12.60 -13.39
N ALA A 161 13.68 13.33 -13.12
CA ALA A 161 13.69 14.79 -13.13
C ALA A 161 14.94 15.29 -13.85
N GLU A 162 14.81 16.38 -14.59
CA GLU A 162 15.94 17.03 -15.24
C GLU A 162 16.20 18.39 -14.60
N PHE A 163 17.44 18.67 -14.24
CA PHE A 163 17.83 19.95 -13.66
C PHE A 163 19.32 20.24 -13.99
N GLU A 164 19.61 21.43 -14.50
CA GLU A 164 20.98 21.91 -14.86
C GLU A 164 21.78 20.92 -15.74
N GLY A 165 21.10 20.21 -16.63
CA GLY A 165 21.71 19.24 -17.54
C GLY A 165 22.04 17.88 -16.90
N TYR A 166 21.59 17.62 -15.68
CA TYR A 166 21.63 16.33 -15.00
C TYR A 166 20.25 15.67 -15.01
N THR A 167 20.25 14.35 -15.16
CA THR A 167 19.07 13.52 -15.03
C THR A 167 19.07 12.85 -13.65
N PHE A 168 18.04 13.10 -12.86
CA PHE A 168 17.86 12.51 -11.54
C PHE A 168 16.92 11.32 -11.63
N ASN A 169 17.39 10.14 -11.26
CA ASN A 169 16.56 8.99 -11.03
C ASN A 169 16.12 9.00 -9.56
N LEU A 170 14.91 9.43 -9.31
CA LEU A 170 14.36 9.55 -7.95
C LEU A 170 13.64 8.29 -7.55
N VAL A 171 13.97 7.73 -6.39
CA VAL A 171 13.26 6.60 -5.78
C VAL A 171 12.59 7.09 -4.50
N ASP A 172 11.25 7.13 -4.48
CA ASP A 172 10.48 7.48 -3.27
C ASP A 172 10.34 6.24 -2.38
N LEU A 173 11.12 6.21 -1.30
CA LEU A 173 11.09 5.12 -0.33
C LEU A 173 9.98 5.34 0.70
N PRO A 174 9.44 4.28 1.30
CA PRO A 174 8.44 4.37 2.36
C PRO A 174 8.88 5.29 3.49
N GLY A 175 7.92 5.95 4.15
CA GLY A 175 8.21 6.75 5.34
C GLY A 175 8.62 5.88 6.51
N THR A 176 9.74 6.21 7.16
CA THR A 176 10.23 5.48 8.31
C THR A 176 10.75 6.42 9.38
N TYR A 177 10.59 6.06 10.65
CA TYR A 177 11.13 6.82 11.78
C TYR A 177 12.52 6.36 12.16
N SER A 178 12.88 5.14 11.82
CA SER A 178 14.19 4.54 12.08
C SER A 178 14.56 3.54 11.00
N LEU A 179 15.81 3.11 10.98
CA LEU A 179 16.33 2.05 10.11
C LEU A 179 16.48 0.73 10.89
N SER A 180 15.65 0.51 11.90
CA SER A 180 15.61 -0.72 12.67
C SER A 180 14.83 -1.80 11.89
N ALA A 181 15.02 -3.07 12.24
CA ALA A 181 14.33 -4.18 11.55
C ALA A 181 12.97 -4.52 12.19
N TYR A 182 12.28 -3.54 12.79
CA TYR A 182 11.00 -3.78 13.46
C TYR A 182 9.82 -3.82 12.50
N SER A 183 9.81 -2.98 11.46
CA SER A 183 8.76 -3.00 10.45
C SER A 183 9.28 -3.47 9.09
N PRO A 184 8.42 -4.09 8.24
CA PRO A 184 8.80 -4.46 6.88
C PRO A 184 9.23 -3.24 6.04
N GLU A 185 8.61 -2.09 6.27
CA GLU A 185 8.92 -0.83 5.61
C GLU A 185 10.32 -0.34 5.98
N GLU A 186 10.68 -0.35 7.27
CA GLU A 186 12.03 0.02 7.74
C GLU A 186 13.10 -0.89 7.17
N LEU A 187 12.86 -2.21 7.21
CA LEU A 187 13.76 -3.19 6.63
C LEU A 187 13.92 -2.99 5.11
N TYR A 188 12.83 -2.65 4.42
CA TYR A 188 12.86 -2.39 2.99
C TYR A 188 13.71 -1.15 2.67
N VAL A 189 13.49 -0.02 3.37
CA VAL A 189 14.27 1.22 3.20
C VAL A 189 15.75 0.93 3.43
N ARG A 190 16.09 0.22 4.50
CA ARG A 190 17.47 -0.15 4.83
C ARG A 190 18.12 -1.00 3.73
N LYS A 191 17.43 -2.05 3.27
CA LYS A 191 17.93 -2.92 2.20
C LYS A 191 18.09 -2.18 0.88
N GLN A 192 17.13 -1.34 0.53
CA GLN A 192 17.19 -0.56 -0.69
C GLN A 192 18.41 0.39 -0.70
N ILE A 193 18.71 1.04 0.43
CA ILE A 193 19.89 1.91 0.55
C ILE A 193 21.19 1.10 0.45
N ILE A 194 21.26 -0.09 1.05
CA ILE A 194 22.46 -0.93 1.10
C ILE A 194 22.68 -1.66 -0.22
N ASP A 195 21.63 -2.23 -0.82
CA ASP A 195 21.74 -3.08 -2.00
C ASP A 195 21.82 -2.26 -3.30
N GLU A 196 21.06 -1.17 -3.42
CA GLU A 196 21.04 -0.32 -4.62
C GLU A 196 22.08 0.81 -4.58
N THR A 197 22.68 1.08 -3.40
CA THR A 197 23.74 2.08 -3.22
C THR A 197 23.50 3.39 -3.99
N PRO A 198 22.46 4.19 -3.63
CA PRO A 198 22.17 5.44 -4.33
C PRO A 198 23.39 6.38 -4.29
N ASP A 199 23.57 7.17 -5.34
CA ASP A 199 24.68 8.16 -5.39
C ASP A 199 24.54 9.20 -4.27
N ILE A 200 23.29 9.64 -4.01
CA ILE A 200 22.96 10.59 -2.94
C ILE A 200 21.62 10.20 -2.31
N VAL A 201 21.52 10.42 -1.00
CA VAL A 201 20.28 10.32 -0.24
C VAL A 201 19.76 11.72 0.06
N ILE A 202 18.53 12.02 -0.32
CA ILE A 202 17.82 13.21 0.16
C ILE A 202 16.97 12.78 1.37
N ASN A 203 17.35 13.24 2.55
CA ASN A 203 16.57 13.04 3.76
C ASN A 203 15.60 14.21 3.96
N VAL A 204 14.31 13.93 3.81
CA VAL A 204 13.25 14.92 3.96
C VAL A 204 12.82 14.98 5.43
N ILE A 205 12.96 16.14 6.02
CA ILE A 205 12.76 16.43 7.43
C ILE A 205 11.59 17.41 7.57
N ASP A 206 10.66 17.16 8.46
CA ASP A 206 9.66 18.12 8.89
C ASP A 206 10.31 19.16 9.83
N ALA A 207 10.55 20.36 9.32
CA ALA A 207 11.20 21.45 10.07
C ALA A 207 10.37 21.90 11.28
N SER A 208 9.08 21.58 11.33
CA SER A 208 8.23 21.87 12.47
C SER A 208 8.43 20.92 13.66
N ASN A 209 9.11 19.77 13.45
CA ASN A 209 9.38 18.73 14.45
C ASN A 209 10.80 18.20 14.31
N LEU A 210 11.79 19.08 14.38
CA LEU A 210 13.20 18.77 14.09
C LEU A 210 13.75 17.66 14.98
N GLU A 211 13.59 17.77 16.29
CA GLU A 211 14.20 16.85 17.27
C GLU A 211 13.90 15.39 16.94
N ARG A 212 12.66 15.08 16.65
CA ARG A 212 12.25 13.74 16.28
C ARG A 212 12.73 13.30 14.89
N ASN A 213 12.66 14.20 13.91
CA ASN A 213 13.02 13.87 12.53
C ASN A 213 14.53 13.70 12.35
N LEU A 214 15.34 14.39 13.13
CA LEU A 214 16.79 14.28 13.13
C LEU A 214 17.31 12.93 13.65
N TYR A 215 16.50 12.15 14.36
CA TYR A 215 16.90 10.81 14.79
C TYR A 215 17.21 9.88 13.60
N LEU A 216 16.37 9.89 12.57
CA LEU A 216 16.65 9.16 11.33
C LEU A 216 17.94 9.68 10.66
N THR A 217 18.19 11.00 10.71
CA THR A 217 19.43 11.62 10.18
C THR A 217 20.65 11.03 10.87
N THR A 218 20.62 10.84 12.20
CA THR A 218 21.74 10.25 12.94
C THR A 218 22.03 8.81 12.50
N GLN A 219 21.01 8.03 12.17
CA GLN A 219 21.19 6.66 11.68
C GLN A 219 21.74 6.62 10.25
N LEU A 220 21.33 7.55 9.40
CA LEU A 220 21.90 7.70 8.05
C LEU A 220 23.38 8.15 8.09
N ILE A 221 23.75 9.00 9.06
CA ILE A 221 25.16 9.37 9.32
C ILE A 221 25.98 8.13 9.71
N ASP A 222 25.45 7.26 10.58
CA ASP A 222 26.12 6.01 10.97
C ASP A 222 26.40 5.09 9.76
N MET A 223 25.50 5.11 8.74
CA MET A 223 25.68 4.36 7.48
C MET A 223 26.77 4.98 6.57
N ASN A 224 27.25 6.18 6.86
CA ASN A 224 28.25 6.89 6.09
C ASN A 224 27.84 7.12 4.62
N LEU A 225 26.65 7.70 4.41
CA LEU A 225 26.06 7.99 3.11
C LEU A 225 26.32 9.43 2.70
N ASN A 226 26.45 9.67 1.38
CA ASN A 226 26.37 11.02 0.85
C ASN A 226 24.91 11.48 0.92
N MET A 227 24.61 12.49 1.73
CA MET A 227 23.23 12.95 1.87
C MET A 227 23.10 14.46 1.96
N VAL A 228 21.90 14.91 1.59
CA VAL A 228 21.44 16.29 1.77
C VAL A 228 20.13 16.24 2.55
N CYS A 229 19.96 17.11 3.54
CA CYS A 229 18.73 17.22 4.30
C CYS A 229 17.85 18.34 3.74
N ALA A 230 16.61 18.01 3.37
CA ALA A 230 15.59 18.97 2.96
C ALA A 230 14.68 19.27 4.15
N LEU A 231 14.79 20.46 4.74
CA LEU A 231 13.95 20.93 5.84
C LEU A 231 12.63 21.45 5.28
N ASN A 232 11.67 20.56 5.10
CA ASN A 232 10.37 20.89 4.53
C ASN A 232 9.43 21.52 5.58
N MET A 233 8.35 22.15 5.11
CA MET A 233 7.41 22.91 5.96
C MET A 233 8.09 24.07 6.69
N PHE A 234 9.15 24.62 6.11
CA PHE A 234 9.91 25.71 6.72
C PHE A 234 9.09 27.01 6.86
N ASP A 235 8.02 27.17 6.08
CA ASP A 235 7.04 28.24 6.23
C ASP A 235 6.27 28.15 7.57
N GLU A 236 6.05 26.95 8.10
CA GLU A 236 5.43 26.76 9.42
C GLU A 236 6.38 27.14 10.54
N THR A 237 7.65 26.84 10.43
CA THR A 237 8.72 27.25 11.34
C THR A 237 8.86 28.78 11.36
N LYS A 238 8.88 29.42 10.18
CA LYS A 238 8.87 30.87 10.05
C LYS A 238 7.63 31.52 10.70
N LYS A 239 6.44 30.94 10.50
CA LYS A 239 5.19 31.42 11.11
C LYS A 239 5.17 31.29 12.63
N ARG A 240 5.86 30.27 13.18
CA ARG A 240 6.04 30.13 14.64
C ARG A 240 6.96 31.20 15.22
N GLY A 241 7.78 31.83 14.39
CA GLY A 241 8.81 32.78 14.81
C GLY A 241 10.09 32.09 15.31
N ASP A 242 10.26 30.80 15.03
CA ASP A 242 11.48 30.07 15.35
C ASP A 242 12.61 30.51 14.40
N LYS A 243 13.75 30.90 14.96
CA LYS A 243 14.93 31.29 14.21
C LYS A 243 15.99 30.20 14.35
N ILE A 244 16.31 29.53 13.25
CA ILE A 244 17.27 28.44 13.19
C ILE A 244 18.51 28.88 12.39
N ASP A 245 19.69 28.72 12.95
CA ASP A 245 20.93 28.84 12.21
C ASP A 245 21.21 27.56 11.42
N LEU A 246 20.83 27.57 10.15
CA LEU A 246 20.99 26.43 9.26
C LEU A 246 22.47 26.10 9.00
N ASN A 247 23.34 27.10 8.97
CA ASN A 247 24.77 26.88 8.75
C ASN A 247 25.40 26.16 9.95
N LYS A 248 25.04 26.58 11.16
CA LYS A 248 25.50 25.95 12.37
C LYS A 248 24.96 24.50 12.49
N LEU A 249 23.67 24.32 12.19
CA LEU A 249 23.04 22.99 12.20
C LEU A 249 23.70 22.07 11.14
N SER A 250 23.95 22.57 9.92
CA SER A 250 24.67 21.81 8.89
C SER A 250 26.08 21.43 9.34
N THR A 251 26.78 22.32 10.02
CA THR A 251 28.14 22.06 10.54
C THR A 251 28.13 21.01 11.66
N LEU A 252 27.17 21.07 12.56
CA LEU A 252 27.03 20.14 13.68
C LEU A 252 26.68 18.71 13.20
N PHE A 253 25.82 18.59 12.20
CA PHE A 253 25.47 17.30 11.61
C PHE A 253 26.39 16.86 10.47
N GLY A 254 27.28 17.72 9.99
CA GLY A 254 28.17 17.45 8.86
C GLY A 254 27.44 17.19 7.53
N VAL A 255 26.20 17.66 7.40
CA VAL A 255 25.31 17.43 6.27
C VAL A 255 24.66 18.74 5.86
N PRO A 256 24.63 19.10 4.55
CA PRO A 256 23.93 20.27 4.09
C PRO A 256 22.44 20.22 4.42
N MET A 257 21.92 21.31 5.00
CA MET A 257 20.51 21.45 5.37
C MET A 257 19.87 22.60 4.60
N ILE A 258 18.92 22.26 3.73
CA ILE A 258 18.28 23.21 2.81
C ILE A 258 16.82 23.43 3.24
N PRO A 259 16.43 24.70 3.53
CA PRO A 259 15.06 25.03 3.86
C PRO A 259 14.18 24.92 2.61
N THR A 260 13.06 24.20 2.72
CA THR A 260 12.17 23.94 1.59
C THR A 260 10.70 24.07 1.98
N VAL A 261 9.87 24.41 0.98
CA VAL A 261 8.41 24.35 1.08
C VAL A 261 7.87 23.69 -0.18
N PHE A 262 7.74 22.36 -0.16
CA PHE A 262 7.38 21.61 -1.38
C PHE A 262 5.98 21.95 -1.91
N LYS A 263 5.13 22.51 -1.09
CA LYS A 263 3.80 22.99 -1.51
C LYS A 263 3.89 24.15 -2.53
N THR A 264 4.88 25.02 -2.38
CA THR A 264 5.10 26.20 -3.25
C THR A 264 6.27 25.99 -4.22
N GLY A 265 7.12 24.99 -3.97
CA GLY A 265 8.36 24.76 -4.72
C GLY A 265 9.55 25.61 -4.22
N GLU A 266 9.37 26.39 -3.14
CA GLU A 266 10.45 27.18 -2.55
C GLU A 266 11.58 26.28 -2.05
N GLY A 267 12.84 26.61 -2.38
CA GLY A 267 14.03 25.88 -1.96
C GLY A 267 14.32 24.60 -2.75
N VAL A 268 13.43 24.15 -3.66
CA VAL A 268 13.64 22.89 -4.40
C VAL A 268 14.79 23.01 -5.39
N LYS A 269 14.93 24.11 -6.08
CA LYS A 269 16.06 24.36 -7.00
C LYS A 269 17.37 24.34 -6.25
N GLU A 270 17.44 25.00 -5.10
CA GLU A 270 18.61 25.03 -4.23
C GLU A 270 18.97 23.63 -3.72
N LEU A 271 17.98 22.83 -3.39
CA LEU A 271 18.17 21.44 -2.99
C LEU A 271 18.84 20.63 -4.10
N PHE A 272 18.34 20.67 -5.34
CA PHE A 272 18.92 19.95 -6.47
C PHE A 272 20.31 20.48 -6.85
N HIS A 273 20.53 21.79 -6.79
CA HIS A 273 21.84 22.39 -6.98
C HIS A 273 22.85 21.86 -5.95
N GLN A 274 22.44 21.77 -4.68
CA GLN A 274 23.32 21.23 -3.64
C GLN A 274 23.58 19.72 -3.81
N VAL A 275 22.61 18.96 -4.34
CA VAL A 275 22.81 17.56 -4.71
C VAL A 275 23.85 17.42 -5.82
N ILE A 276 23.78 18.23 -6.87
CA ILE A 276 24.79 18.24 -7.94
C ILE A 276 26.16 18.57 -7.38
N LYS A 277 26.24 19.61 -6.56
CA LYS A 277 27.50 20.07 -5.96
C LYS A 277 28.14 18.99 -5.08
N LEU A 278 27.33 18.26 -4.31
CA LEU A 278 27.81 17.14 -3.50
C LEU A 278 28.24 15.94 -4.38
N TYR A 279 27.54 15.70 -5.48
CA TYR A 279 27.86 14.63 -6.43
C TYR A 279 29.15 14.89 -7.21
N GLU A 280 29.38 16.14 -7.64
CA GLU A 280 30.56 16.55 -8.41
C GLU A 280 31.83 16.65 -7.54
N ASN A 281 31.69 16.95 -6.24
CA ASN A 281 32.83 17.08 -5.35
C ASN A 281 33.46 15.71 -5.03
N ASN A 282 34.43 15.32 -5.83
CA ASN A 282 35.26 14.13 -5.69
C ASN A 282 36.30 14.24 -4.56
N GLY A 283 35.91 14.58 -3.33
CA GLY A 283 36.84 14.53 -2.18
C GLY A 283 37.53 15.84 -1.80
N GLU A 284 37.20 16.97 -2.42
CA GLU A 284 37.59 18.28 -1.86
C GLU A 284 36.73 18.59 -0.63
N GLU A 285 37.34 19.11 0.44
CA GLU A 285 36.63 19.43 1.68
C GLU A 285 35.54 20.47 1.43
N HIS A 286 34.31 20.01 1.43
CA HIS A 286 33.17 20.92 1.43
C HIS A 286 33.07 21.55 2.82
N PRO A 287 32.88 22.86 2.98
CA PRO A 287 32.91 23.54 4.28
C PRO A 287 31.83 23.00 5.26
N TYR A 288 30.77 22.33 4.74
CA TYR A 288 29.70 21.79 5.52
C TYR A 288 29.62 20.25 5.54
N VAL A 289 30.42 19.54 4.73
CA VAL A 289 30.41 18.06 4.69
C VAL A 289 31.62 17.56 5.43
N ARG A 290 31.44 17.27 6.70
CA ARG A 290 32.46 16.63 7.54
C ARG A 290 32.03 15.23 7.88
N HIS A 291 32.98 14.31 7.92
CA HIS A 291 32.72 12.98 8.41
C HIS A 291 32.56 13.05 9.96
N ILE A 292 31.32 13.10 10.43
CA ILE A 292 31.00 13.19 11.84
C ILE A 292 30.65 11.80 12.35
N HIS A 293 31.15 11.48 13.51
CA HIS A 293 30.73 10.34 14.30
C HIS A 293 30.05 10.83 15.57
N ILE A 294 28.84 10.38 15.79
CA ILE A 294 28.14 10.62 17.06
C ILE A 294 28.85 9.80 18.12
N ASN A 295 29.25 10.46 19.21
CA ASN A 295 29.87 9.81 20.35
C ASN A 295 28.79 9.22 21.27
N HIS A 296 28.79 7.90 21.43
CA HIS A 296 27.82 7.19 22.25
C HIS A 296 28.26 6.94 23.71
N GLY A 297 29.36 7.58 24.13
CA GLY A 297 29.97 7.34 25.42
C GLY A 297 31.15 6.38 25.35
N HIS A 298 32.03 6.44 26.38
CA HIS A 298 33.33 5.75 26.36
C HIS A 298 33.24 4.24 26.17
N GLU A 299 32.39 3.57 26.92
CA GLU A 299 32.28 2.09 26.87
C GLU A 299 31.62 1.59 25.60
N ILE A 300 30.58 2.31 25.09
CA ILE A 300 29.97 1.99 23.79
C ILE A 300 30.99 2.17 22.68
N GLU A 301 31.76 3.25 22.66
CA GLU A 301 32.77 3.50 21.61
C GLU A 301 33.90 2.45 21.66
N ASN A 302 34.31 2.02 22.84
CA ASN A 302 35.25 0.93 23.00
C ASN A 302 34.69 -0.40 22.47
N GLY A 303 33.42 -0.67 22.75
CA GLY A 303 32.69 -1.83 22.24
C GLY A 303 32.62 -1.81 20.72
N ILE A 304 32.23 -0.66 20.12
CA ILE A 304 32.19 -0.45 18.66
C ILE A 304 33.57 -0.71 18.05
N GLN A 305 34.64 -0.14 18.60
CA GLN A 305 36.00 -0.33 18.09
C GLN A 305 36.46 -1.80 18.17
N ASN A 306 36.16 -2.50 19.25
CA ASN A 306 36.51 -3.92 19.40
C ASN A 306 35.77 -4.78 18.38
N ILE A 307 34.46 -4.56 18.18
CA ILE A 307 33.67 -5.27 17.17
C ILE A 307 34.16 -4.94 15.76
N GLN A 308 34.47 -3.67 15.50
CA GLN A 308 35.00 -3.23 14.20
C GLN A 308 36.35 -3.91 13.83
N LYS A 309 37.22 -4.17 14.81
CA LYS A 309 38.50 -4.88 14.54
C LYS A 309 38.23 -6.25 13.89
N HIS A 310 37.24 -6.96 14.36
CA HIS A 310 36.86 -8.26 13.79
C HIS A 310 36.14 -8.12 12.46
N LEU A 311 35.20 -7.15 12.32
CA LEU A 311 34.46 -6.90 11.08
C LEU A 311 35.37 -6.45 9.92
N LYS A 312 36.41 -5.68 10.21
CA LYS A 312 37.38 -5.19 9.20
C LYS A 312 38.25 -6.31 8.59
N ASN A 313 38.31 -7.49 9.21
CA ASN A 313 39.02 -8.64 8.66
C ASN A 313 38.29 -9.29 7.48
N ASP A 314 36.98 -9.11 7.40
CA ASP A 314 36.18 -9.64 6.28
C ASP A 314 36.05 -8.60 5.15
N VAL A 315 36.48 -8.98 3.96
CA VAL A 315 36.50 -8.10 2.78
C VAL A 315 35.09 -7.80 2.30
N ASN A 316 34.19 -8.78 2.32
CA ASN A 316 32.81 -8.63 1.85
C ASN A 316 32.04 -7.66 2.73
N VAL A 317 32.30 -7.71 4.05
CA VAL A 317 31.69 -6.76 5.00
C VAL A 317 32.12 -5.32 4.70
N ARG A 318 33.43 -5.11 4.46
CA ARG A 318 33.97 -3.76 4.16
C ARG A 318 33.46 -3.14 2.87
N GLN A 319 33.10 -3.97 1.91
CA GLN A 319 32.61 -3.51 0.61
C GLN A 319 31.13 -3.14 0.67
N LYS A 320 30.33 -3.89 1.42
CA LYS A 320 28.88 -3.75 1.42
C LYS A 320 28.37 -2.85 2.55
N TYR A 321 29.07 -2.81 3.69
CA TYR A 321 28.58 -2.11 4.88
C TYR A 321 29.62 -1.19 5.50
N SER A 322 29.14 -0.11 6.12
CA SER A 322 29.94 0.59 7.12
C SER A 322 30.15 -0.33 8.33
N THR A 323 31.41 -0.63 8.64
CA THR A 323 31.73 -1.52 9.80
C THR A 323 31.28 -0.91 11.12
N ARG A 324 31.25 0.43 11.24
CA ARG A 324 30.71 1.14 12.40
C ARG A 324 29.21 0.92 12.52
N TYR A 325 28.48 1.09 11.42
CA TYR A 325 27.04 0.85 11.39
C TYR A 325 26.67 -0.57 11.84
N LEU A 326 27.37 -1.59 11.30
CA LEU A 326 27.13 -2.96 11.72
C LEU A 326 27.45 -3.20 13.19
N ALA A 327 28.51 -2.59 13.72
CA ALA A 327 28.86 -2.70 15.13
C ALA A 327 27.79 -2.06 16.02
N ILE A 328 27.31 -0.86 15.67
CA ILE A 328 26.21 -0.18 16.36
C ILE A 328 24.94 -1.04 16.33
N LYS A 329 24.54 -1.55 15.14
CA LYS A 329 23.34 -2.38 15.00
C LYS A 329 23.43 -3.71 15.74
N LEU A 330 24.64 -4.26 15.87
CA LEU A 330 24.87 -5.46 16.66
C LEU A 330 24.70 -5.19 18.15
N LEU A 331 25.16 -4.04 18.65
CA LEU A 331 24.97 -3.59 20.04
C LEU A 331 23.50 -3.18 20.32
N GLU A 332 22.79 -2.66 19.33
CA GLU A 332 21.32 -2.40 19.37
C GLU A 332 20.49 -3.69 19.27
N ASN A 333 21.09 -4.88 19.28
CA ASN A 333 20.41 -6.19 19.22
C ASN A 333 19.54 -6.38 17.96
N ASP A 334 19.94 -5.79 16.81
CA ASP A 334 19.20 -5.87 15.56
C ASP A 334 19.19 -7.30 14.99
N ALA A 335 18.00 -7.88 14.86
CA ALA A 335 17.82 -9.28 14.49
C ALA A 335 18.34 -9.64 13.08
N ASP A 336 18.30 -8.71 12.13
CA ASP A 336 18.77 -8.92 10.77
C ASP A 336 20.31 -8.86 10.72
N THR A 337 20.90 -7.93 11.46
CA THR A 337 22.35 -7.83 11.63
C THR A 337 22.92 -9.06 12.32
N ILE A 338 22.26 -9.56 13.38
CA ILE A 338 22.66 -10.80 14.06
C ILE A 338 22.68 -11.98 13.08
N LYS A 339 21.61 -12.16 12.28
CA LYS A 339 21.55 -13.22 11.26
C LYS A 339 22.66 -13.09 10.23
N TYR A 340 22.94 -11.88 9.77
CA TYR A 340 24.01 -11.63 8.81
C TYR A 340 25.37 -11.99 9.41
N ILE A 341 25.68 -11.55 10.63
CA ILE A 341 26.95 -11.83 11.30
C ILE A 341 27.13 -13.33 11.55
N GLN A 342 26.06 -14.08 11.84
CA GLN A 342 26.11 -15.54 11.96
C GLN A 342 26.61 -16.26 10.71
N THR A 343 26.52 -15.62 9.54
CA THR A 343 27.02 -16.19 8.26
C THR A 343 28.51 -15.96 8.04
N LEU A 344 29.16 -15.14 8.87
CA LEU A 344 30.58 -14.79 8.74
C LEU A 344 31.47 -15.85 9.40
N SER A 345 32.66 -16.05 8.82
CA SER A 345 33.64 -17.02 9.33
C SER A 345 34.18 -16.72 10.73
N ASN A 346 34.14 -15.45 11.14
CA ASN A 346 34.63 -14.95 12.42
C ASN A 346 33.51 -14.56 13.39
N ALA A 347 32.31 -15.07 13.19
CA ALA A 347 31.10 -14.75 13.96
C ALA A 347 31.32 -14.92 15.49
N GLU A 348 31.97 -16.02 15.90
CA GLU A 348 32.20 -16.30 17.34
C GLU A 348 33.02 -15.21 18.03
N ALA A 349 34.08 -14.71 17.38
CA ALA A 349 34.89 -13.63 17.90
C ALA A 349 34.12 -12.31 18.01
N ILE A 350 33.24 -12.04 17.04
CA ILE A 350 32.38 -10.85 17.01
C ILE A 350 31.35 -10.92 18.15
N PHE A 351 30.71 -12.07 18.38
CA PHE A 351 29.76 -12.23 19.48
C PHE A 351 30.42 -12.14 20.85
N LYS A 352 31.62 -12.70 21.04
CA LYS A 352 32.39 -12.53 22.27
C LYS A 352 32.73 -11.06 22.56
N ALA A 353 33.12 -10.30 21.48
CA ALA A 353 33.38 -8.87 21.63
C ALA A 353 32.11 -8.09 22.01
N ARG A 354 30.97 -8.50 21.48
CA ARG A 354 29.65 -7.94 21.81
C ARG A 354 29.29 -8.21 23.27
N GLU A 355 29.34 -9.47 23.73
CA GLU A 355 29.01 -9.85 25.11
C GLU A 355 29.89 -9.11 26.12
N TYR A 356 31.17 -8.94 25.80
CA TYR A 356 32.07 -8.14 26.62
C TYR A 356 31.64 -6.68 26.71
N ALA A 357 31.28 -6.08 25.56
CA ALA A 357 30.81 -4.69 25.51
C ALA A 357 29.47 -4.51 26.26
N GLU A 358 28.52 -5.43 26.10
CA GLU A 358 27.24 -5.40 26.82
C GLU A 358 27.42 -5.48 28.32
N ALA A 359 28.34 -6.37 28.81
CA ALA A 359 28.64 -6.50 30.23
C ALA A 359 29.24 -5.20 30.80
N ARG A 360 30.19 -4.59 30.09
CA ARG A 360 30.84 -3.33 30.52
C ARG A 360 29.88 -2.15 30.55
N VAL A 361 29.05 -1.99 29.48
CA VAL A 361 28.04 -0.92 29.43
C VAL A 361 27.05 -1.07 30.58
N LYS A 362 26.56 -2.29 30.84
CA LYS A 362 25.63 -2.54 31.93
C LYS A 362 26.24 -2.30 33.31
N GLU A 363 27.52 -2.58 33.47
CA GLU A 363 28.26 -2.30 34.72
C GLU A 363 28.39 -0.80 34.99
N GLU A 364 28.65 0.01 33.93
CA GLU A 364 28.90 1.45 34.08
C GLU A 364 27.60 2.26 34.12
N THR A 365 26.64 1.98 33.23
CA THR A 365 25.39 2.78 33.05
C THR A 365 24.19 2.20 33.79
N GLY A 366 24.20 0.93 34.11
CA GLY A 366 23.04 0.20 34.62
C GLY A 366 21.98 -0.15 33.60
N GLU A 367 22.17 0.26 32.34
CA GLU A 367 21.24 0.11 31.23
C GLU A 367 21.80 -0.81 30.13
N ASP A 368 20.97 -1.19 29.19
CA ASP A 368 21.40 -1.94 28.01
C ASP A 368 22.03 -1.03 26.92
N CYS A 369 22.79 -1.64 26.03
CA CYS A 369 23.46 -0.91 24.96
C CYS A 369 22.46 -0.18 24.02
N GLU A 370 21.29 -0.76 23.77
CA GLU A 370 20.26 -0.17 22.88
C GLU A 370 19.76 1.16 23.45
N THR A 371 19.40 1.17 24.75
CA THR A 371 18.95 2.37 25.45
C THR A 371 20.05 3.42 25.51
N THR A 372 21.27 3.04 25.87
CA THR A 372 22.41 3.94 25.99
C THR A 372 22.76 4.61 24.65
N ILE A 373 22.74 3.85 23.54
CA ILE A 373 22.97 4.40 22.18
C ILE A 373 21.86 5.36 21.78
N MET A 374 20.61 5.00 22.08
CA MET A 374 19.46 5.86 21.77
C MET A 374 19.51 7.17 22.54
N ASP A 375 19.81 7.12 23.84
CA ASP A 375 19.92 8.32 24.67
C ASP A 375 21.08 9.22 24.23
N ALA A 376 22.22 8.66 23.84
CA ALA A 376 23.34 9.42 23.29
C ALA A 376 22.97 10.14 21.98
N LYS A 377 22.21 9.48 21.08
CA LYS A 377 21.73 10.10 19.84
C LYS A 377 20.77 11.26 20.12
N TYR A 378 19.81 11.07 21.02
CA TYR A 378 18.90 12.15 21.42
C TYR A 378 19.63 13.29 22.16
N GLY A 379 20.60 12.96 23.02
CA GLY A 379 21.46 13.95 23.68
C GLY A 379 22.23 14.82 22.67
N PHE A 380 22.79 14.17 21.63
CA PHE A 380 23.45 14.89 20.54
C PHE A 380 22.48 15.81 19.77
N ILE A 381 21.29 15.30 19.43
CA ILE A 381 20.25 16.07 18.71
C ILE A 381 19.83 17.28 19.55
N HIS A 382 19.56 17.08 20.82
CA HIS A 382 19.13 18.13 21.74
C HIS A 382 20.21 19.22 21.86
N GLY A 383 21.46 18.83 22.07
CA GLY A 383 22.58 19.76 22.14
C GLY A 383 22.78 20.55 20.85
N ALA A 384 22.68 19.88 19.69
CA ALA A 384 22.78 20.54 18.38
C ALA A 384 21.63 21.54 18.15
N LEU A 385 20.42 21.20 18.58
CA LEU A 385 19.26 22.11 18.46
C LEU A 385 19.36 23.28 19.45
N GLU A 386 19.79 23.07 20.67
CA GLU A 386 20.05 24.16 21.62
C GLU A 386 21.06 25.16 21.08
N GLU A 387 22.09 24.66 20.41
CA GLU A 387 23.11 25.53 19.83
C GLU A 387 22.68 26.25 18.56
N ALA A 388 21.78 25.67 17.76
CA ALA A 388 21.33 26.20 16.46
C ALA A 388 20.03 27.01 16.56
N LEU A 389 19.21 26.85 17.60
CA LEU A 389 17.97 27.59 17.83
C LEU A 389 18.24 28.86 18.62
N TYR A 390 18.16 30.03 17.95
CA TYR A 390 18.37 31.34 18.60
C TYR A 390 17.16 31.83 19.40
N GLU A 391 15.97 31.58 18.90
CA GLU A 391 14.71 32.01 19.52
C GLU A 391 13.61 31.00 19.24
N THR A 392 12.92 30.54 20.26
CA THR A 392 11.68 29.80 20.11
C THR A 392 10.53 30.80 20.05
N GLY A 393 9.82 30.85 18.94
CA GLY A 393 8.70 31.77 18.73
C GLY A 393 7.58 31.56 19.77
N LYS A 394 7.06 32.65 20.31
CA LYS A 394 5.97 32.65 21.29
C LYS A 394 4.58 32.34 20.70
N ASN A 395 4.47 32.09 19.39
CA ASN A 395 3.18 31.80 18.74
C ASN A 395 2.67 30.39 19.08
N LYS A 396 2.03 30.32 20.25
CA LYS A 396 1.34 29.11 20.74
C LYS A 396 0.00 28.83 20.03
N ASP A 397 -0.44 29.68 19.10
CA ASP A 397 -1.84 29.72 18.62
C ASP A 397 -2.32 28.43 17.96
N ILE A 398 -1.50 27.78 17.11
CA ILE A 398 -1.91 26.54 16.41
C ILE A 398 -2.02 25.36 17.39
N TYR A 399 -1.06 25.26 18.33
CA TYR A 399 -1.12 24.23 19.36
C TYR A 399 -2.24 24.48 20.37
N GLN A 400 -2.48 25.71 20.74
CA GLN A 400 -3.58 26.08 21.63
C GLN A 400 -4.94 25.83 20.97
N MET A 401 -5.05 26.15 19.67
CA MET A 401 -6.25 25.83 18.88
C MET A 401 -6.45 24.31 18.79
N THR A 402 -5.41 23.55 18.48
CA THR A 402 -5.48 22.08 18.44
C THR A 402 -5.87 21.51 19.80
N GLN A 403 -5.25 21.96 20.89
CA GLN A 403 -5.61 21.53 22.25
C GLN A 403 -7.05 21.90 22.63
N SER A 404 -7.52 23.06 22.20
CA SER A 404 -8.90 23.51 22.47
C SER A 404 -9.91 22.63 21.71
N ILE A 405 -9.63 22.29 20.46
CA ILE A 405 -10.44 21.37 19.66
C ILE A 405 -10.39 19.96 20.25
N ASP A 406 -9.20 19.47 20.61
CA ASP A 406 -9.03 18.14 21.20
C ASP A 406 -9.75 18.01 22.55
N ARG A 407 -9.79 19.09 23.36
CA ARG A 407 -10.54 19.10 24.63
C ARG A 407 -12.03 18.77 24.43
N VAL A 408 -12.59 19.12 23.28
CA VAL A 408 -13.99 18.84 22.93
C VAL A 408 -14.10 17.48 22.22
N ILE A 409 -13.29 17.24 21.18
CA ILE A 409 -13.40 16.06 20.31
C ILE A 409 -12.98 14.78 21.04
N THR A 410 -11.93 14.85 21.88
CA THR A 410 -11.46 13.68 22.64
C THR A 410 -12.04 13.60 24.06
N ASN A 411 -13.03 14.43 24.36
CA ASN A 411 -13.69 14.42 25.66
C ASN A 411 -14.34 13.06 25.95
N ARG A 412 -14.24 12.61 27.20
CA ARG A 412 -14.76 11.31 27.65
C ARG A 412 -16.24 11.08 27.32
N TYR A 413 -17.06 12.12 27.39
CA TYR A 413 -18.51 12.05 27.18
C TYR A 413 -18.93 12.51 25.78
N LEU A 414 -18.31 13.57 25.25
CA LEU A 414 -18.66 14.17 23.96
C LEU A 414 -17.95 13.50 22.77
N GLY A 415 -16.79 12.91 22.99
CA GLY A 415 -15.98 12.33 21.89
C GLY A 415 -16.71 11.28 21.09
N PHE A 416 -17.39 10.34 21.75
CA PHE A 416 -18.15 9.30 21.07
C PHE A 416 -19.41 9.80 20.33
N PRO A 417 -20.27 10.67 20.92
CA PRO A 417 -21.36 11.32 20.20
C PRO A 417 -20.91 12.16 18.99
N ILE A 418 -19.85 12.96 19.14
CA ILE A 418 -19.30 13.75 18.02
C ILE A 418 -18.80 12.83 16.90
N PHE A 419 -18.11 11.73 17.26
CA PHE A 419 -17.65 10.75 16.31
C PHE A 419 -18.82 10.14 15.52
N ILE A 420 -19.90 9.72 16.19
CA ILE A 420 -21.13 9.21 15.55
C ILE A 420 -21.74 10.28 14.62
N LEU A 421 -21.79 11.52 15.06
CA LEU A 421 -22.31 12.63 14.26
C LEU A 421 -21.48 12.82 12.96
N VAL A 422 -20.16 12.81 13.06
CA VAL A 422 -19.28 12.93 11.89
C VAL A 422 -19.50 11.77 10.90
N LEU A 423 -19.61 10.54 11.40
CA LEU A 423 -19.94 9.39 10.58
C LEU A 423 -21.32 9.51 9.94
N PHE A 424 -22.31 9.95 10.71
CA PHE A 424 -23.67 10.17 10.20
C PHE A 424 -23.68 11.19 9.06
N ILE A 425 -22.98 12.31 9.21
CA ILE A 425 -22.84 13.32 8.14
C ILE A 425 -22.16 12.72 6.92
N MET A 426 -21.07 11.99 7.11
CA MET A 426 -20.31 11.35 6.03
C MET A 426 -21.19 10.37 5.25
N PHE A 427 -21.86 9.44 5.93
CA PHE A 427 -22.73 8.47 5.26
C PHE A 427 -23.96 9.12 4.62
N SER A 428 -24.63 10.05 5.32
CA SER A 428 -25.78 10.76 4.77
C SER A 428 -25.42 11.53 3.50
N ALA A 429 -24.30 12.24 3.52
CA ALA A 429 -23.81 12.95 2.34
C ALA A 429 -23.45 11.96 1.20
N THR A 430 -22.81 10.84 1.52
CA THR A 430 -22.45 9.80 0.53
C THR A 430 -23.69 9.23 -0.15
N PHE A 431 -24.74 8.92 0.61
CA PHE A 431 -25.94 8.31 0.03
C PHE A 431 -26.86 9.34 -0.63
N ILE A 432 -27.10 10.49 -0.01
CA ILE A 432 -28.02 11.50 -0.54
C ILE A 432 -27.42 12.20 -1.77
N ILE A 433 -26.19 12.70 -1.66
CA ILE A 433 -25.53 13.40 -2.77
C ILE A 433 -25.13 12.43 -3.87
N GLY A 434 -24.70 11.21 -3.49
CA GLY A 434 -24.28 10.18 -4.41
C GLY A 434 -25.41 9.61 -5.26
N GLN A 435 -26.66 9.65 -4.77
CA GLN A 435 -27.82 9.12 -5.50
C GLN A 435 -28.06 9.85 -6.82
N ILE A 436 -27.95 11.19 -6.83
CA ILE A 436 -28.23 12.01 -8.01
C ILE A 436 -27.37 11.62 -9.22
N PRO A 437 -26.01 11.62 -9.13
CA PRO A 437 -25.19 11.20 -10.27
C PRO A 437 -25.29 9.69 -10.53
N MET A 438 -25.66 8.89 -9.54
CA MET A 438 -25.89 7.47 -9.70
C MET A 438 -27.10 7.21 -10.62
N ASP A 439 -28.21 7.92 -10.39
CA ASP A 439 -29.42 7.81 -11.22
C ASP A 439 -29.15 8.26 -12.68
N TRP A 440 -28.32 9.31 -12.87
CA TRP A 440 -27.93 9.72 -14.22
C TRP A 440 -27.09 8.66 -14.94
N ILE A 441 -26.14 8.04 -14.25
CA ILE A 441 -25.31 6.98 -14.83
C ILE A 441 -26.16 5.75 -15.13
N ASP A 442 -27.08 5.38 -14.25
CA ASP A 442 -27.99 4.24 -14.43
C ASP A 442 -28.88 4.47 -15.66
N ALA A 443 -29.47 5.67 -15.79
CA ALA A 443 -30.23 6.05 -16.97
C ALA A 443 -29.39 6.02 -18.26
N ALA A 444 -28.12 6.44 -18.19
CA ALA A 444 -27.20 6.39 -19.33
C ALA A 444 -26.84 4.95 -19.72
N VAL A 445 -26.57 4.08 -18.74
CA VAL A 445 -26.30 2.64 -18.96
C VAL A 445 -27.53 1.95 -19.57
N ALA A 446 -28.73 2.22 -19.05
CA ALA A 446 -29.98 1.70 -19.57
C ALA A 446 -30.25 2.18 -21.01
N TRP A 447 -30.02 3.48 -21.29
CA TRP A 447 -30.12 4.03 -22.64
C TRP A 447 -29.15 3.36 -23.61
N PHE A 448 -27.90 3.17 -23.19
CA PHE A 448 -26.87 2.51 -24.00
C PHE A 448 -27.21 1.03 -24.24
N GLY A 449 -27.74 0.33 -23.25
CA GLY A 449 -28.28 -1.03 -23.39
C GLY A 449 -29.42 -1.13 -24.39
N LYS A 450 -30.39 -0.18 -24.33
CA LYS A 450 -31.50 -0.10 -25.32
C LYS A 450 -31.00 0.19 -26.72
N MET A 451 -30.05 1.10 -26.89
CA MET A 451 -29.46 1.43 -28.18
C MET A 451 -28.81 0.19 -28.84
N ILE A 452 -28.04 -0.57 -28.07
CA ILE A 452 -27.42 -1.79 -28.59
C ILE A 452 -28.47 -2.87 -28.86
N SER A 453 -29.45 -3.03 -27.98
CA SER A 453 -30.55 -3.99 -28.15
C SER A 453 -31.39 -3.75 -29.41
N GLN A 454 -31.56 -2.50 -29.81
CA GLN A 454 -32.31 -2.15 -31.03
C GLN A 454 -31.53 -2.34 -32.34
N ASN A 455 -30.20 -2.26 -32.28
CA ASN A 455 -29.34 -2.30 -33.45
C ASN A 455 -28.73 -3.68 -33.75
N LEU A 456 -28.82 -4.63 -32.81
CA LEU A 456 -28.30 -5.99 -32.98
C LEU A 456 -29.44 -7.01 -33.16
N PRO A 457 -29.28 -7.99 -34.06
CA PRO A 457 -30.24 -9.07 -34.20
C PRO A 457 -30.28 -9.93 -32.90
N ASP A 458 -31.46 -10.51 -32.66
CA ASP A 458 -31.66 -11.39 -31.50
C ASP A 458 -30.73 -12.60 -31.57
N GLY A 459 -30.09 -12.90 -30.40
CA GLY A 459 -29.13 -14.00 -30.33
C GLY A 459 -28.20 -13.90 -29.12
N PRO A 460 -27.36 -14.92 -28.93
CA PRO A 460 -26.49 -15.01 -27.73
C PRO A 460 -25.48 -13.85 -27.61
N ILE A 461 -25.04 -13.28 -28.75
CA ILE A 461 -24.09 -12.16 -28.76
C ILE A 461 -24.75 -10.89 -28.22
N LYS A 462 -26.00 -10.63 -28.63
CA LYS A 462 -26.79 -9.50 -28.13
C LYS A 462 -27.02 -9.62 -26.63
N ALA A 463 -27.46 -10.79 -26.16
CA ALA A 463 -27.67 -11.06 -24.74
C ALA A 463 -26.36 -10.93 -23.93
N MET A 464 -25.25 -11.46 -24.46
CA MET A 464 -23.95 -11.31 -23.83
C MET A 464 -23.53 -9.84 -23.65
N LEU A 465 -23.73 -9.03 -24.71
CA LEU A 465 -23.35 -7.62 -24.68
C LEU A 465 -24.25 -6.81 -23.75
N VAL A 466 -25.56 -7.02 -23.81
CA VAL A 466 -26.53 -6.23 -23.04
C VAL A 466 -26.54 -6.69 -21.58
N ASP A 467 -26.76 -7.97 -21.33
CA ASP A 467 -26.96 -8.47 -19.97
C ASP A 467 -25.62 -8.81 -19.28
N GLY A 468 -24.68 -9.40 -20.03
CA GLY A 468 -23.38 -9.79 -19.49
C GLY A 468 -22.41 -8.63 -19.31
N VAL A 469 -22.18 -7.84 -20.40
CA VAL A 469 -21.18 -6.79 -20.40
C VAL A 469 -21.74 -5.47 -19.86
N ILE A 470 -22.80 -4.96 -20.48
CA ILE A 470 -23.38 -3.66 -20.11
C ILE A 470 -24.03 -3.76 -18.72
N GLY A 471 -24.80 -4.79 -18.47
CA GLY A 471 -25.41 -5.04 -17.16
C GLY A 471 -24.35 -5.20 -16.05
N GLY A 472 -23.32 -6.01 -16.30
CA GLY A 472 -22.26 -6.26 -15.31
C GLY A 472 -21.32 -5.07 -15.07
N VAL A 473 -20.81 -4.44 -16.12
CA VAL A 473 -19.93 -3.26 -16.01
C VAL A 473 -20.74 -2.04 -15.55
N GLY A 474 -21.97 -1.89 -16.05
CA GLY A 474 -22.88 -0.83 -15.67
C GLY A 474 -23.14 -0.82 -14.17
N ALA A 475 -23.46 -1.97 -13.59
CA ALA A 475 -23.66 -2.10 -12.14
C ALA A 475 -22.48 -1.58 -11.30
N VAL A 476 -21.24 -1.67 -11.81
CA VAL A 476 -20.04 -1.14 -11.12
C VAL A 476 -19.88 0.36 -11.30
N ILE A 477 -20.12 0.84 -12.52
CA ILE A 477 -19.93 2.26 -12.84
C ILE A 477 -21.00 3.12 -12.15
N VAL A 478 -22.22 2.59 -12.02
CA VAL A 478 -23.33 3.23 -11.31
C VAL A 478 -22.92 3.59 -9.86
N PHE A 479 -22.18 2.74 -9.15
CA PHE A 479 -21.75 3.02 -7.78
C PHE A 479 -20.50 3.90 -7.67
N LEU A 480 -19.83 4.22 -8.78
CA LEU A 480 -18.61 5.03 -8.76
C LEU A 480 -18.77 6.39 -8.07
N PRO A 481 -19.85 7.17 -8.28
CA PRO A 481 -20.04 8.44 -7.60
C PRO A 481 -20.09 8.31 -6.06
N GLN A 482 -20.81 7.32 -5.55
CA GLN A 482 -20.89 7.08 -4.11
C GLN A 482 -19.51 6.76 -3.54
N ILE A 483 -18.73 5.94 -4.24
CA ILE A 483 -17.37 5.57 -3.85
C ILE A 483 -16.46 6.80 -3.86
N LEU A 484 -16.56 7.68 -4.87
CA LEU A 484 -15.78 8.91 -4.94
C LEU A 484 -16.13 9.88 -3.80
N ILE A 485 -17.41 10.05 -3.50
CA ILE A 485 -17.84 10.91 -2.39
C ILE A 485 -17.36 10.34 -1.05
N LEU A 486 -17.46 9.03 -0.86
CA LEU A 486 -16.93 8.36 0.32
C LEU A 486 -15.42 8.60 0.48
N TYR A 487 -14.64 8.42 -0.58
CA TYR A 487 -13.20 8.71 -0.57
C TYR A 487 -12.89 10.18 -0.31
N PHE A 488 -13.70 11.08 -0.81
CA PHE A 488 -13.56 12.51 -0.56
C PHE A 488 -13.67 12.83 0.94
N PHE A 489 -14.68 12.30 1.62
CA PHE A 489 -14.84 12.51 3.06
C PHE A 489 -13.75 11.82 3.88
N ILE A 490 -13.30 10.64 3.45
CA ILE A 490 -12.18 9.95 4.09
C ILE A 490 -10.91 10.76 3.97
N SER A 491 -10.59 11.26 2.77
CA SER A 491 -9.42 12.12 2.54
C SER A 491 -9.51 13.40 3.38
N PHE A 492 -10.70 13.98 3.49
CA PHE A 492 -10.93 15.14 4.38
C PHE A 492 -10.61 14.80 5.84
N MET A 493 -11.11 13.70 6.36
CA MET A 493 -10.86 13.29 7.74
C MET A 493 -9.39 12.94 7.98
N GLU A 494 -8.72 12.34 6.99
CA GLU A 494 -7.31 11.97 7.04
C GLU A 494 -6.44 13.23 7.04
N ASP A 495 -6.60 14.09 6.04
CA ASP A 495 -5.79 15.31 5.88
C ASP A 495 -6.04 16.36 6.97
N SER A 496 -7.25 16.38 7.54
CA SER A 496 -7.57 17.28 8.68
C SER A 496 -6.94 16.85 10.01
N GLY A 497 -6.47 15.58 10.10
CA GLY A 497 -5.98 15.00 11.36
C GLY A 497 -7.07 14.42 12.27
N TYR A 498 -8.35 14.46 11.86
CA TYR A 498 -9.45 13.89 12.63
C TYR A 498 -9.39 12.37 12.75
N MET A 499 -8.87 11.69 11.70
CA MET A 499 -8.73 10.24 11.67
C MET A 499 -7.89 9.69 12.84
N ALA A 500 -6.82 10.39 13.21
CA ALA A 500 -5.99 10.00 14.35
C ALA A 500 -6.77 10.04 15.67
N ARG A 501 -7.64 11.08 15.85
CA ARG A 501 -8.50 11.22 17.05
C ARG A 501 -9.57 10.14 17.09
N ALA A 502 -10.18 9.83 15.95
CA ALA A 502 -11.16 8.75 15.86
C ALA A 502 -10.52 7.40 16.24
N ALA A 503 -9.32 7.10 15.73
CA ALA A 503 -8.58 5.90 16.09
C ALA A 503 -8.20 5.89 17.58
N PHE A 504 -7.80 7.04 18.15
CA PHE A 504 -7.50 7.19 19.58
C PHE A 504 -8.72 6.90 20.46
N ILE A 505 -9.90 7.47 20.14
CA ILE A 505 -11.14 7.25 20.90
C ILE A 505 -11.52 5.76 20.91
N MET A 506 -11.30 5.06 19.79
CA MET A 506 -11.72 3.68 19.60
C MET A 506 -10.64 2.64 20.00
N ASP A 507 -9.42 3.06 20.29
CA ASP A 507 -8.30 2.16 20.55
C ASP A 507 -8.58 1.15 21.67
N LYS A 508 -9.12 1.58 22.79
CA LYS A 508 -9.46 0.70 23.91
C LYS A 508 -10.43 -0.42 23.50
N LEU A 509 -11.40 -0.12 22.60
CA LEU A 509 -12.35 -1.09 22.09
C LEU A 509 -11.66 -2.08 21.14
N MET A 510 -10.84 -1.56 20.22
CA MET A 510 -10.08 -2.37 19.26
C MET A 510 -9.07 -3.27 19.96
N HIS A 511 -8.38 -2.77 20.96
CA HIS A 511 -7.44 -3.57 21.77
C HIS A 511 -8.14 -4.76 22.47
N LYS A 512 -9.34 -4.55 23.02
CA LYS A 512 -10.15 -5.65 23.56
C LYS A 512 -10.53 -6.69 22.51
N MET A 513 -10.57 -6.34 21.24
CA MET A 513 -10.80 -7.25 20.12
C MET A 513 -9.51 -7.93 19.63
N GLY A 514 -8.34 -7.56 20.16
CA GLY A 514 -7.03 -8.03 19.69
C GLY A 514 -6.58 -7.34 18.40
N LEU A 515 -7.00 -6.09 18.19
CA LEU A 515 -6.71 -5.26 17.03
C LEU A 515 -6.06 -3.95 17.43
N HIS A 516 -5.36 -3.34 16.50
CA HIS A 516 -4.83 -1.99 16.65
C HIS A 516 -5.93 -0.94 16.47
N GLY A 517 -5.86 0.20 17.16
CA GLY A 517 -6.86 1.29 17.09
C GLY A 517 -7.17 1.76 15.68
N LYS A 518 -6.15 1.82 14.79
CA LYS A 518 -6.32 2.16 13.37
C LYS A 518 -7.19 1.17 12.59
N SER A 519 -7.41 -0.06 13.09
CA SER A 519 -8.29 -1.06 12.45
C SER A 519 -9.76 -0.65 12.44
N PHE A 520 -10.13 0.26 13.32
CA PHE A 520 -11.50 0.77 13.40
C PHE A 520 -11.95 1.49 12.12
N ILE A 521 -11.04 2.22 11.48
CA ILE A 521 -11.31 2.98 10.26
C ILE A 521 -11.76 2.08 9.09
N PRO A 522 -10.97 1.06 8.69
CA PRO A 522 -11.43 0.08 7.72
C PRO A 522 -12.77 -0.59 8.08
N LEU A 523 -12.98 -0.93 9.34
CA LEU A 523 -14.23 -1.58 9.77
C LEU A 523 -15.46 -0.70 9.54
N ILE A 524 -15.37 0.59 9.86
CA ILE A 524 -16.46 1.55 9.56
C ILE A 524 -16.67 1.69 8.05
N MET A 525 -15.59 1.82 7.28
CA MET A 525 -15.69 1.88 5.82
C MET A 525 -16.37 0.64 5.22
N GLY A 526 -16.23 -0.51 5.87
CA GLY A 526 -16.87 -1.76 5.48
C GLY A 526 -18.40 -1.68 5.42
N PHE A 527 -19.03 -0.81 6.20
CA PHE A 527 -20.48 -0.57 6.09
C PHE A 527 -20.87 0.15 4.79
N GLY A 528 -19.97 0.89 4.19
CA GLY A 528 -20.17 1.45 2.85
C GLY A 528 -19.81 0.44 1.77
N CYS A 529 -18.53 0.10 1.65
CA CYS A 529 -18.02 -0.87 0.66
C CYS A 529 -16.76 -1.57 1.20
N ASN A 530 -16.75 -2.90 1.12
CA ASN A 530 -15.63 -3.72 1.62
C ASN A 530 -14.35 -3.56 0.79
N VAL A 531 -14.42 -3.21 -0.50
CA VAL A 531 -13.25 -3.06 -1.37
C VAL A 531 -12.36 -1.90 -0.91
N PRO A 532 -12.85 -0.64 -0.81
CA PRO A 532 -12.06 0.46 -0.26
C PRO A 532 -11.66 0.21 1.20
N ALA A 533 -12.49 -0.47 1.97
CA ALA A 533 -12.18 -0.83 3.35
C ALA A 533 -10.94 -1.75 3.44
N VAL A 534 -10.83 -2.77 2.60
CA VAL A 534 -9.65 -3.63 2.50
C VAL A 534 -8.43 -2.82 2.05
N MET A 535 -8.57 -1.94 1.06
CA MET A 535 -7.47 -1.10 0.59
C MET A 535 -6.97 -0.13 1.67
N SER A 536 -7.86 0.38 2.53
CA SER A 536 -7.49 1.30 3.63
C SER A 536 -6.72 0.62 4.76
N THR A 537 -6.72 -0.72 4.83
CA THR A 537 -5.93 -1.44 5.84
C THR A 537 -4.43 -1.21 5.73
N ARG A 538 -3.95 -0.63 4.64
CA ARG A 538 -2.54 -0.22 4.45
C ARG A 538 -2.07 0.76 5.52
N THR A 539 -2.98 1.53 6.11
CA THR A 539 -2.66 2.48 7.19
C THR A 539 -2.35 1.80 8.53
N ILE A 540 -2.60 0.48 8.63
CA ILE A 540 -2.33 -0.31 9.83
C ILE A 540 -0.90 -0.83 9.77
N GLU A 541 -0.05 -0.40 10.69
CA GLU A 541 1.37 -0.74 10.78
C GLU A 541 1.60 -2.21 11.14
N SER A 542 0.82 -2.74 12.10
CA SER A 542 0.91 -4.14 12.50
C SER A 542 0.41 -5.07 11.40
N ARG A 543 1.30 -5.88 10.82
CA ARG A 543 0.94 -6.90 9.80
C ARG A 543 -0.13 -7.86 10.31
N ARG A 544 -0.06 -8.23 11.58
CA ARG A 544 -1.03 -9.09 12.25
C ARG A 544 -2.41 -8.45 12.28
N SER A 545 -2.52 -7.24 12.84
CA SER A 545 -3.77 -6.51 12.94
C SER A 545 -4.35 -6.17 11.56
N ARG A 546 -3.49 -5.83 10.58
CA ARG A 546 -3.88 -5.59 9.18
C ARG A 546 -4.54 -6.82 8.57
N LEU A 547 -3.93 -8.00 8.72
CA LEU A 547 -4.47 -9.24 8.15
C LEU A 547 -5.78 -9.64 8.82
N ILE A 548 -5.86 -9.59 10.16
CA ILE A 548 -7.09 -9.90 10.88
C ILE A 548 -8.21 -8.94 10.48
N THR A 549 -7.92 -7.64 10.37
CA THR A 549 -8.90 -6.64 9.91
C THR A 549 -9.41 -6.98 8.52
N MET A 550 -8.54 -7.31 7.55
CA MET A 550 -8.95 -7.72 6.20
C MET A 550 -9.86 -8.97 6.22
N LEU A 551 -9.58 -9.93 7.11
CA LEU A 551 -10.37 -11.13 7.21
C LEU A 551 -11.77 -10.89 7.79
N ILE A 552 -11.94 -9.99 8.77
CA ILE A 552 -13.25 -9.74 9.38
C ILE A 552 -14.10 -8.70 8.63
N LEU A 553 -13.50 -7.89 7.75
CA LEU A 553 -14.20 -6.88 6.94
C LEU A 553 -15.41 -7.44 6.16
N PRO A 554 -15.38 -8.63 5.54
CA PRO A 554 -16.52 -9.17 4.83
C PRO A 554 -17.79 -9.38 5.67
N LEU A 555 -17.64 -9.43 6.98
CA LEU A 555 -18.78 -9.57 7.92
C LEU A 555 -19.49 -8.25 8.19
N MET A 556 -18.88 -7.10 7.81
CA MET A 556 -19.55 -5.82 7.85
C MET A 556 -20.58 -5.73 6.72
N SER A 557 -21.79 -5.30 7.06
CA SER A 557 -22.87 -5.19 6.08
C SER A 557 -22.63 -3.99 5.15
N CYS A 558 -22.23 -4.25 3.91
CA CYS A 558 -22.02 -3.20 2.91
C CYS A 558 -23.36 -2.71 2.28
N SER A 559 -23.34 -1.55 1.65
CA SER A 559 -24.51 -0.93 1.00
C SER A 559 -25.16 -1.82 -0.07
N ALA A 560 -24.38 -2.64 -0.78
CA ALA A 560 -24.86 -3.56 -1.80
C ALA A 560 -25.83 -4.66 -1.29
N ARG A 561 -25.86 -4.89 0.02
CA ARG A 561 -26.80 -5.83 0.64
C ARG A 561 -28.15 -5.19 1.00
N LEU A 562 -28.21 -3.86 1.09
CA LEU A 562 -29.42 -3.14 1.49
C LEU A 562 -30.64 -3.45 0.61
N PRO A 563 -30.57 -3.48 -0.72
CA PRO A 563 -31.72 -3.80 -1.57
C PRO A 563 -32.34 -5.16 -1.21
N ILE A 564 -31.52 -6.18 -0.94
CA ILE A 564 -31.98 -7.51 -0.56
C ILE A 564 -32.65 -7.45 0.81
N TYR A 565 -32.06 -6.73 1.75
CA TYR A 565 -32.63 -6.59 3.10
C TYR A 565 -33.99 -5.89 3.05
N ILE A 566 -34.12 -4.80 2.30
CA ILE A 566 -35.39 -4.07 2.14
C ILE A 566 -36.42 -4.96 1.47
N MET A 567 -36.07 -5.66 0.39
CA MET A 567 -36.96 -6.57 -0.32
C MET A 567 -37.52 -7.66 0.57
N ILE A 568 -36.66 -8.39 1.27
CA ILE A 568 -37.06 -9.52 2.13
C ILE A 568 -37.77 -9.04 3.40
N THR A 569 -37.25 -7.99 4.05
CA THR A 569 -37.93 -7.47 5.25
C THR A 569 -39.30 -6.87 4.93
N GLY A 570 -39.43 -6.19 3.79
CA GLY A 570 -40.70 -5.66 3.31
C GLY A 570 -41.72 -6.73 2.92
N SER A 571 -41.25 -7.90 2.44
CA SER A 571 -42.12 -8.99 2.04
C SER A 571 -42.64 -9.82 3.23
N PHE A 572 -41.82 -10.12 4.22
CA PHE A 572 -42.11 -11.10 5.26
C PHE A 572 -42.39 -10.49 6.64
N PHE A 573 -41.96 -9.28 6.93
CA PHE A 573 -42.09 -8.69 8.27
C PHE A 573 -43.04 -7.50 8.29
N ALA A 574 -43.90 -7.43 9.31
CA ALA A 574 -44.77 -6.28 9.50
C ALA A 574 -43.95 -4.99 9.73
N LEU A 575 -44.43 -3.86 9.26
CA LEU A 575 -43.72 -2.55 9.26
C LEU A 575 -43.05 -2.21 10.60
N LYS A 576 -43.76 -2.52 11.73
CA LYS A 576 -43.23 -2.28 13.07
C LYS A 576 -41.99 -3.09 13.45
N TYR A 577 -41.76 -4.25 12.77
CA TYR A 577 -40.60 -5.10 13.06
C TYR A 577 -39.48 -4.99 12.06
N GLN A 578 -39.70 -4.37 10.90
CA GLN A 578 -38.69 -4.23 9.83
C GLN A 578 -37.39 -3.59 10.32
N SER A 579 -37.51 -2.49 11.05
CA SER A 579 -36.34 -1.79 11.63
C SER A 579 -35.60 -2.66 12.66
N LEU A 580 -36.32 -3.45 13.45
CA LEU A 580 -35.71 -4.34 14.43
C LEU A 580 -34.95 -5.49 13.75
N VAL A 581 -35.52 -6.08 12.69
CA VAL A 581 -34.86 -7.11 11.89
C VAL A 581 -33.60 -6.56 11.25
N MET A 582 -33.67 -5.38 10.64
CA MET A 582 -32.51 -4.71 10.06
C MET A 582 -31.42 -4.46 11.12
N LEU A 583 -31.78 -3.92 12.27
CA LEU A 583 -30.85 -3.67 13.37
C LEU A 583 -30.20 -4.99 13.85
N SER A 584 -30.97 -6.08 13.96
CA SER A 584 -30.46 -7.37 14.39
C SER A 584 -29.34 -7.89 13.46
N LEU A 585 -29.45 -7.70 12.14
CA LEU A 585 -28.44 -8.09 11.18
C LEU A 585 -27.12 -7.34 11.42
N TYR A 586 -27.20 -6.02 11.64
CA TYR A 586 -25.99 -5.24 11.93
C TYR A 586 -25.33 -5.66 13.25
N VAL A 587 -26.13 -5.85 14.30
CA VAL A 587 -25.62 -6.27 15.61
C VAL A 587 -24.98 -7.66 15.53
N ILE A 588 -25.60 -8.60 14.82
CA ILE A 588 -25.06 -9.95 14.63
C ILE A 588 -23.74 -9.89 13.85
N GLY A 589 -23.66 -9.12 12.76
CA GLY A 589 -22.44 -8.96 11.98
C GLY A 589 -21.29 -8.42 12.82
N ILE A 590 -21.53 -7.37 13.61
CA ILE A 590 -20.54 -6.79 14.52
C ILE A 590 -20.13 -7.81 15.59
N THR A 591 -21.09 -8.50 16.23
CA THR A 591 -20.81 -9.47 17.28
C THR A 591 -19.95 -10.61 16.78
N ILE A 592 -20.29 -11.18 15.63
CA ILE A 592 -19.50 -12.25 15.00
C ILE A 592 -18.11 -11.75 14.63
N SER A 593 -17.99 -10.53 14.13
CA SER A 593 -16.68 -9.92 13.82
C SER A 593 -15.80 -9.79 15.06
N ILE A 594 -16.37 -9.40 16.20
CA ILE A 594 -15.64 -9.32 17.48
C ILE A 594 -15.15 -10.71 17.92
N ILE A 595 -16.02 -11.71 17.84
CA ILE A 595 -15.68 -13.09 18.22
C ILE A 595 -14.57 -13.63 17.32
N LEU A 596 -14.73 -13.50 16.02
CA LEU A 596 -13.75 -14.01 15.06
C LEU A 596 -12.42 -13.25 15.12
N SER A 597 -12.44 -11.94 15.36
CA SER A 597 -11.22 -11.17 15.58
C SER A 597 -10.39 -11.76 16.72
N ARG A 598 -11.01 -12.11 17.85
CA ARG A 598 -10.33 -12.76 18.97
C ARG A 598 -9.83 -14.16 18.63
N ILE A 599 -10.64 -14.95 17.92
CA ILE A 599 -10.23 -16.29 17.48
C ILE A 599 -9.04 -16.19 16.53
N PHE A 600 -9.08 -15.32 15.54
CA PHE A 600 -7.99 -15.16 14.58
C PHE A 600 -6.73 -14.61 15.23
N SER A 601 -6.87 -13.66 16.17
CA SER A 601 -5.75 -13.13 16.95
C SER A 601 -5.05 -14.18 17.79
N LYS A 602 -5.79 -15.16 18.32
CA LYS A 602 -5.24 -16.18 19.21
C LYS A 602 -4.72 -17.42 18.46
N PHE A 603 -5.42 -17.87 17.41
CA PHE A 603 -5.19 -19.19 16.82
C PHE A 603 -4.66 -19.15 15.38
N VAL A 604 -5.02 -18.15 14.58
CA VAL A 604 -4.78 -18.16 13.12
C VAL A 604 -3.56 -17.32 12.76
N VAL A 605 -3.46 -16.11 13.29
CA VAL A 605 -2.40 -15.15 12.94
C VAL A 605 -1.50 -14.94 14.16
N LYS A 606 -0.40 -15.68 14.21
CA LYS A 606 0.61 -15.55 15.25
C LYS A 606 1.54 -14.39 14.94
N GLY A 607 1.99 -13.66 15.95
CA GLY A 607 2.93 -12.54 15.84
C GLY A 607 2.81 -11.64 17.07
N GLU A 608 3.85 -10.89 17.36
CA GLU A 608 3.84 -9.87 18.41
C GLU A 608 3.07 -8.64 17.91
N ASP A 609 2.32 -8.02 18.81
CA ASP A 609 1.67 -6.75 18.52
C ASP A 609 2.71 -5.65 18.66
N THR A 610 2.82 -4.79 17.66
CA THR A 610 3.62 -3.57 17.79
C THR A 610 2.99 -2.67 18.86
N PRO A 611 3.80 -2.07 19.76
CA PRO A 611 3.26 -1.13 20.73
C PRO A 611 2.50 -0.01 20.04
N PHE A 612 1.37 0.37 20.63
CA PHE A 612 0.55 1.45 20.10
C PHE A 612 1.17 2.79 20.47
N VAL A 613 1.94 3.35 19.57
CA VAL A 613 2.39 4.74 19.65
C VAL A 613 1.71 5.49 18.49
N MET A 614 0.75 6.34 18.80
CA MET A 614 0.04 7.12 17.79
C MET A 614 0.26 8.61 18.01
N GLU A 615 0.77 9.25 16.97
CA GLU A 615 0.83 10.71 16.95
C GLU A 615 -0.52 11.31 16.63
N LEU A 616 -0.82 12.37 17.34
CA LEU A 616 -1.94 13.23 17.06
C LEU A 616 -1.43 14.48 16.31
N PRO A 617 -1.41 14.46 14.96
CA PRO A 617 -0.92 15.61 14.20
C PRO A 617 -1.79 16.84 14.47
N PRO A 618 -1.28 18.07 14.39
CA PRO A 618 -2.08 19.26 14.54
C PRO A 618 -3.19 19.33 13.50
N TYR A 619 -4.34 19.92 13.83
CA TYR A 619 -5.41 20.11 12.86
C TYR A 619 -4.97 21.03 11.74
N ARG A 620 -5.23 20.60 10.51
CA ARG A 620 -4.94 21.36 9.29
C ARG A 620 -6.16 21.37 8.40
N PHE A 621 -6.46 22.49 7.79
CA PHE A 621 -7.50 22.54 6.76
C PHE A 621 -6.94 21.97 5.46
N PRO A 622 -7.50 20.86 4.93
CA PRO A 622 -7.05 20.29 3.68
C PRO A 622 -7.34 21.21 2.50
N THR A 623 -6.48 21.18 1.49
CA THR A 623 -6.73 21.94 0.26
C THR A 623 -7.65 21.17 -0.67
N TRP A 624 -8.67 21.82 -1.22
CA TRP A 624 -9.64 21.22 -2.15
C TRP A 624 -8.96 20.50 -3.33
N LYS A 625 -7.85 21.07 -3.81
CA LYS A 625 -7.07 20.50 -4.93
C LYS A 625 -6.38 19.19 -4.54
N ALA A 626 -5.84 19.08 -3.34
CA ALA A 626 -5.23 17.84 -2.83
C ALA A 626 -6.30 16.76 -2.65
N MET A 627 -7.41 17.11 -1.98
CA MET A 627 -8.53 16.19 -1.77
C MET A 627 -9.10 15.65 -3.09
N GLY A 628 -9.33 16.53 -4.08
CA GLY A 628 -9.82 16.13 -5.40
C GLY A 628 -8.85 15.19 -6.11
N ARG A 629 -7.54 15.44 -6.04
CA ARG A 629 -6.52 14.56 -6.61
C ARG A 629 -6.49 13.21 -5.93
N HIS A 630 -6.45 13.16 -4.60
CA HIS A 630 -6.47 11.92 -3.83
C HIS A 630 -7.71 11.09 -4.11
N THR A 631 -8.89 11.72 -4.14
CA THR A 631 -10.16 11.08 -4.48
C THR A 631 -10.12 10.47 -5.87
N TRP A 632 -9.64 11.23 -6.87
CA TRP A 632 -9.55 10.76 -8.24
C TRP A 632 -8.56 9.61 -8.42
N GLU A 633 -7.39 9.68 -7.78
CA GLU A 633 -6.39 8.61 -7.80
C GLU A 633 -6.95 7.31 -7.20
N LYS A 634 -7.65 7.39 -6.06
CA LYS A 634 -8.31 6.23 -5.44
C LYS A 634 -9.42 5.67 -6.35
N GLY A 635 -10.24 6.53 -6.95
CA GLY A 635 -11.27 6.14 -7.92
C GLY A 635 -10.68 5.48 -9.17
N LYS A 636 -9.62 6.04 -9.73
CA LYS A 636 -8.89 5.45 -10.86
C LYS A 636 -8.30 4.08 -10.53
N GLN A 637 -7.71 3.92 -9.35
CA GLN A 637 -7.21 2.64 -8.87
C GLN A 637 -8.33 1.61 -8.71
N TYR A 638 -9.48 2.02 -8.17
CA TYR A 638 -10.67 1.18 -8.06
C TYR A 638 -11.12 0.66 -9.44
N LEU A 639 -11.34 1.56 -10.41
CA LEU A 639 -11.76 1.19 -11.77
C LEU A 639 -10.72 0.27 -12.45
N LYS A 640 -9.44 0.60 -12.37
CA LYS A 640 -8.37 -0.20 -12.98
C LYS A 640 -8.26 -1.60 -12.39
N LYS A 641 -8.38 -1.74 -11.07
CA LYS A 641 -8.26 -3.04 -10.39
C LYS A 641 -9.52 -3.89 -10.51
N MET A 642 -10.71 -3.26 -10.50
CA MET A 642 -11.98 -3.98 -10.39
C MET A 642 -12.65 -4.20 -11.75
N GLY A 643 -12.54 -3.26 -12.70
CA GLY A 643 -13.25 -3.31 -13.97
C GLY A 643 -13.01 -4.59 -14.76
N GLY A 644 -11.76 -5.02 -14.91
CA GLY A 644 -11.43 -6.24 -15.65
C GLY A 644 -11.92 -7.52 -14.98
N ILE A 645 -11.77 -7.61 -13.64
CA ILE A 645 -12.18 -8.80 -12.87
C ILE A 645 -13.69 -8.96 -12.88
N ILE A 646 -14.41 -7.86 -12.70
CA ILE A 646 -15.87 -7.87 -12.67
C ILE A 646 -16.44 -8.17 -14.06
N LEU A 647 -15.86 -7.60 -15.12
CA LEU A 647 -16.25 -7.92 -16.49
C LEU A 647 -16.18 -9.43 -16.78
N VAL A 648 -15.05 -10.07 -16.45
CA VAL A 648 -14.89 -11.51 -16.67
C VAL A 648 -15.89 -12.30 -15.80
N ALA A 649 -16.05 -11.93 -14.54
CA ALA A 649 -17.00 -12.59 -13.64
C ALA A 649 -18.44 -12.44 -14.13
N SER A 650 -18.85 -11.25 -14.59
CA SER A 650 -20.21 -11.01 -15.14
C SER A 650 -20.48 -11.83 -16.37
N ILE A 651 -19.52 -11.95 -17.29
CA ILE A 651 -19.67 -12.78 -18.50
C ILE A 651 -19.83 -14.26 -18.11
N ILE A 652 -19.06 -14.74 -17.13
CA ILE A 652 -19.17 -16.13 -16.66
C ILE A 652 -20.54 -16.39 -16.02
N VAL A 653 -21.00 -15.51 -15.13
CA VAL A 653 -22.30 -15.66 -14.46
C VAL A 653 -23.42 -15.58 -15.49
N TRP A 654 -23.34 -14.64 -16.44
CA TRP A 654 -24.29 -14.55 -17.54
C TRP A 654 -24.33 -15.84 -18.36
N ALA A 655 -23.17 -16.37 -18.76
CA ALA A 655 -23.10 -17.59 -19.55
C ALA A 655 -23.72 -18.80 -18.83
N LEU A 656 -23.47 -18.94 -17.54
CA LEU A 656 -24.05 -19.99 -16.70
C LEU A 656 -25.57 -19.83 -16.56
N GLY A 657 -26.09 -18.61 -16.54
CA GLY A 657 -27.52 -18.30 -16.48
C GLY A 657 -28.23 -18.40 -17.82
N TYR A 658 -27.54 -18.11 -18.92
CA TYR A 658 -28.10 -18.10 -20.27
C TYR A 658 -28.17 -19.49 -20.91
N PHE A 659 -27.12 -20.31 -20.74
CA PHE A 659 -27.03 -21.61 -21.41
C PHE A 659 -27.49 -22.77 -20.51
N PRO A 660 -28.11 -23.81 -21.12
CA PRO A 660 -28.65 -23.93 -22.48
C PRO A 660 -29.86 -23.00 -22.67
N HIS A 661 -30.00 -22.40 -23.87
CA HIS A 661 -31.06 -21.44 -24.19
C HIS A 661 -32.06 -22.04 -25.15
N ASP A 662 -33.35 -21.86 -24.85
CA ASP A 662 -34.46 -22.29 -25.67
C ASP A 662 -35.54 -21.21 -25.66
N ASP A 663 -35.73 -20.54 -26.79
CA ASP A 663 -36.66 -19.44 -26.95
C ASP A 663 -38.15 -19.83 -26.71
N SER A 664 -38.48 -21.13 -26.64
CA SER A 664 -39.85 -21.61 -26.43
C SER A 664 -40.22 -21.63 -24.93
N LEU A 665 -39.24 -21.43 -24.03
CA LEU A 665 -39.44 -21.56 -22.60
C LEU A 665 -39.74 -20.20 -21.93
N SER A 666 -40.52 -20.23 -20.86
CA SER A 666 -40.68 -19.04 -20.03
C SER A 666 -39.36 -18.69 -19.31
N PRO A 667 -39.13 -17.42 -18.92
CA PRO A 667 -37.90 -17.01 -18.24
C PRO A 667 -37.54 -17.83 -17.00
N GLN A 668 -38.55 -18.31 -16.28
CA GLN A 668 -38.39 -19.21 -15.12
C GLN A 668 -37.92 -20.60 -15.54
N GLN A 669 -38.57 -21.22 -16.53
CA GLN A 669 -38.18 -22.52 -17.07
C GLN A 669 -36.79 -22.46 -17.69
N GLN A 670 -36.47 -21.34 -18.35
CA GLN A 670 -35.16 -21.10 -18.91
C GLN A 670 -34.09 -21.08 -17.81
N GLN A 671 -34.30 -20.37 -16.70
CA GLN A 671 -33.38 -20.37 -15.58
C GLN A 671 -33.29 -21.74 -14.86
N GLU A 672 -34.38 -22.45 -14.76
CA GLU A 672 -34.41 -23.80 -14.20
C GLU A 672 -33.56 -24.80 -14.99
N GLN A 673 -33.56 -24.68 -16.32
CA GLN A 673 -32.78 -25.52 -17.23
C GLN A 673 -31.35 -25.06 -17.45
N SER A 674 -31.06 -23.83 -17.08
CA SER A 674 -29.71 -23.25 -17.22
C SER A 674 -28.64 -23.98 -16.39
N TYR A 675 -27.38 -23.81 -16.71
CA TYR A 675 -26.30 -24.41 -15.93
C TYR A 675 -26.33 -23.95 -14.47
N ILE A 676 -26.62 -22.66 -14.20
CA ILE A 676 -26.73 -22.16 -12.83
C ILE A 676 -27.92 -22.78 -12.09
N GLY A 677 -29.06 -23.01 -12.77
CA GLY A 677 -30.23 -23.74 -12.23
C GLY A 677 -29.90 -25.19 -11.90
N LYS A 678 -29.21 -25.91 -12.79
CA LYS A 678 -28.75 -27.29 -12.53
C LYS A 678 -27.79 -27.37 -11.37
N ILE A 679 -26.85 -26.38 -11.26
CA ILE A 679 -25.94 -26.26 -10.09
C ILE A 679 -26.75 -26.04 -8.82
N GLY A 680 -27.73 -25.11 -8.84
CA GLY A 680 -28.62 -24.85 -7.71
C GLY A 680 -29.32 -26.11 -7.21
N LYS A 681 -29.97 -26.86 -8.13
CA LYS A 681 -30.62 -28.15 -7.79
C LYS A 681 -29.65 -29.21 -7.24
N THR A 682 -28.41 -29.24 -7.75
CA THR A 682 -27.40 -30.19 -7.25
C THR A 682 -26.91 -29.82 -5.85
N VAL A 683 -26.93 -28.56 -5.50
CA VAL A 683 -26.43 -28.03 -4.21
C VAL A 683 -27.57 -27.98 -3.16
N GLU A 684 -28.85 -27.93 -3.59
CA GLU A 684 -30.04 -27.87 -2.74
C GLU A 684 -30.02 -28.82 -1.52
N PRO A 685 -29.64 -30.12 -1.64
CA PRO A 685 -29.61 -31.02 -0.48
C PRO A 685 -28.71 -30.53 0.66
N VAL A 686 -27.67 -29.77 0.36
CA VAL A 686 -26.74 -29.19 1.36
C VAL A 686 -27.38 -28.01 2.10
N PHE A 687 -28.30 -27.30 1.45
CA PHE A 687 -28.95 -26.11 1.99
C PHE A 687 -30.35 -26.37 2.54
N LEU A 688 -30.89 -27.56 2.35
CA LEU A 688 -32.15 -28.01 3.01
C LEU A 688 -32.09 -27.88 4.53
N ALA A 689 -30.91 -28.02 5.14
CA ALA A 689 -30.72 -27.82 6.58
C ALA A 689 -31.12 -26.43 7.08
N GLN A 690 -31.22 -25.45 6.16
CA GLN A 690 -31.57 -24.05 6.39
C GLN A 690 -32.96 -23.69 5.85
N GLY A 691 -33.62 -24.66 5.25
CA GLY A 691 -34.94 -24.50 4.61
C GLY A 691 -34.84 -23.72 3.27
N PHE A 692 -33.71 -23.76 2.59
CA PHE A 692 -33.54 -23.12 1.29
C PHE A 692 -33.94 -24.10 0.19
N ASP A 693 -34.60 -23.56 -0.83
CA ASP A 693 -34.90 -24.23 -2.09
C ASP A 693 -33.85 -23.88 -3.15
N TRP A 694 -33.85 -24.57 -4.26
CA TRP A 694 -32.92 -24.33 -5.36
C TRP A 694 -32.97 -22.89 -5.92
N LYS A 695 -34.10 -22.17 -5.82
CA LYS A 695 -34.28 -20.80 -6.28
C LYS A 695 -33.46 -19.83 -5.39
N ILE A 696 -33.53 -20.03 -4.09
CA ILE A 696 -32.71 -19.30 -3.12
C ILE A 696 -31.24 -19.55 -3.40
N ASP A 697 -30.86 -20.82 -3.65
CA ASP A 697 -29.49 -21.21 -3.93
C ASP A 697 -28.94 -20.57 -5.22
N VAL A 698 -29.74 -20.52 -6.28
CA VAL A 698 -29.41 -19.80 -7.53
C VAL A 698 -29.24 -18.30 -7.27
N GLY A 699 -30.14 -17.71 -6.47
CA GLY A 699 -30.00 -16.32 -6.04
C GLY A 699 -28.65 -16.06 -5.30
N LEU A 700 -28.30 -16.93 -4.37
CA LEU A 700 -27.03 -16.83 -3.62
C LEU A 700 -25.79 -17.00 -4.52
N LEU A 701 -25.84 -17.96 -5.45
CA LEU A 701 -24.77 -18.19 -6.43
C LEU A 701 -24.57 -16.97 -7.35
N SER A 702 -25.66 -16.37 -7.84
CA SER A 702 -25.59 -15.16 -8.66
C SER A 702 -24.93 -14.00 -7.92
N GLY A 703 -25.17 -13.90 -6.62
CA GLY A 703 -24.60 -12.89 -5.73
C GLY A 703 -23.08 -13.02 -5.43
N VAL A 704 -22.43 -14.08 -5.92
CA VAL A 704 -20.97 -14.21 -5.87
C VAL A 704 -20.30 -13.15 -6.76
N GLY A 705 -20.88 -12.85 -7.92
CA GLY A 705 -20.39 -11.80 -8.81
C GLY A 705 -20.58 -10.42 -8.19
N ALA A 706 -21.82 -10.04 -7.97
CA ALA A 706 -22.21 -8.79 -7.32
C ALA A 706 -23.46 -9.03 -6.46
N LYS A 707 -23.49 -8.44 -5.26
CA LYS A 707 -24.55 -8.70 -4.28
C LYS A 707 -25.93 -8.22 -4.75
N GLU A 708 -25.95 -7.16 -5.53
CA GLU A 708 -27.18 -6.56 -6.07
C GLU A 708 -27.93 -7.52 -7.01
N ILE A 709 -27.21 -8.41 -7.70
CA ILE A 709 -27.78 -9.39 -8.63
C ILE A 709 -28.71 -10.37 -7.90
N VAL A 710 -28.47 -10.65 -6.61
CA VAL A 710 -29.35 -11.53 -5.80
C VAL A 710 -30.79 -11.04 -5.83
N ALA A 711 -31.01 -9.74 -5.62
CA ALA A 711 -32.37 -9.16 -5.58
C ALA A 711 -33.07 -9.28 -6.91
N SER A 712 -32.38 -9.02 -8.03
CA SER A 712 -32.95 -9.16 -9.37
C SER A 712 -33.23 -10.62 -9.74
N THR A 713 -32.31 -11.53 -9.44
CA THR A 713 -32.47 -12.97 -9.66
C THR A 713 -33.65 -13.53 -8.87
N MET A 714 -33.76 -13.16 -7.60
CA MET A 714 -34.92 -13.54 -6.77
C MET A 714 -36.22 -12.96 -7.33
N GLY A 715 -36.19 -11.71 -7.81
CA GLY A 715 -37.34 -11.10 -8.46
C GLY A 715 -37.81 -11.90 -9.68
N VAL A 716 -36.91 -12.35 -10.54
CA VAL A 716 -37.23 -13.15 -11.73
C VAL A 716 -37.74 -14.55 -11.35
N LEU A 717 -37.05 -15.23 -10.43
CA LEU A 717 -37.39 -16.62 -10.05
C LEU A 717 -38.74 -16.77 -9.31
N TYR A 718 -39.15 -15.74 -8.59
CA TYR A 718 -40.37 -15.72 -7.80
C TYR A 718 -41.50 -14.86 -8.37
N SER A 719 -41.37 -14.29 -9.61
CA SER A 719 -42.44 -13.60 -10.30
C SER A 719 -43.21 -14.56 -11.20
N ASN A 720 -44.49 -14.85 -10.86
CA ASN A 720 -45.33 -15.71 -11.66
C ASN A 720 -46.20 -14.98 -12.69
N ASP A 721 -46.13 -13.66 -12.80
CA ASP A 721 -47.03 -12.88 -13.65
C ASP A 721 -46.33 -12.34 -14.90
N SER A 722 -46.90 -12.69 -16.04
CA SER A 722 -46.63 -12.08 -17.38
C SER A 722 -46.92 -10.57 -17.44
N SER A 723 -47.30 -9.95 -16.32
CA SER A 723 -47.59 -8.52 -16.22
C SER A 723 -46.41 -7.67 -15.76
N PHE A 724 -45.22 -8.24 -15.68
CA PHE A 724 -43.99 -7.45 -15.49
C PHE A 724 -43.57 -6.82 -16.85
N SER A 725 -44.41 -5.98 -17.41
CA SER A 725 -44.00 -5.07 -18.44
C SER A 725 -43.19 -3.92 -17.84
N GLU A 726 -42.13 -3.53 -18.53
CA GLU A 726 -41.09 -2.55 -18.14
C GLU A 726 -41.61 -1.14 -17.78
N ASP A 727 -42.95 -0.90 -17.80
CA ASP A 727 -43.54 0.43 -17.63
C ASP A 727 -44.00 0.76 -16.20
N ASN A 728 -43.99 -0.17 -15.24
CA ASN A 728 -44.37 0.13 -13.86
C ASN A 728 -43.16 0.48 -13.00
N LYS A 729 -42.68 1.71 -13.11
CA LYS A 729 -41.85 2.42 -12.14
C LYS A 729 -42.45 2.28 -10.74
N PHE A 730 -41.69 1.82 -9.82
CA PHE A 730 -41.58 1.97 -8.35
C PHE A 730 -42.80 2.48 -7.50
N ASN A 731 -43.98 2.69 -8.06
CA ASN A 731 -45.10 3.30 -7.33
C ASN A 731 -46.06 2.32 -6.65
N ASP A 732 -45.85 0.99 -6.79
CA ASP A 732 -46.66 0.00 -6.08
C ASP A 732 -45.80 -1.07 -5.41
N ALA A 733 -44.97 -0.61 -4.43
CA ALA A 733 -44.11 -1.48 -3.65
C ALA A 733 -44.89 -2.59 -2.90
N GLY A 734 -46.17 -2.38 -2.58
CA GLY A 734 -47.03 -3.34 -1.87
C GLY A 734 -47.32 -4.60 -2.64
N GLY A 735 -47.57 -4.52 -3.96
CA GLY A 735 -47.95 -5.67 -4.78
C GLY A 735 -46.77 -6.64 -5.06
N LYS A 736 -45.59 -6.10 -5.34
CA LYS A 736 -44.37 -6.90 -5.64
C LYS A 736 -43.90 -7.71 -4.44
N TYR A 737 -43.93 -7.15 -3.25
CA TYR A 737 -43.51 -7.81 -2.02
C TYR A 737 -44.48 -8.92 -1.60
N GLN A 738 -45.80 -8.78 -1.90
CA GLN A 738 -46.79 -9.80 -1.65
C GLN A 738 -46.63 -11.00 -2.60
N ALA A 739 -46.29 -10.79 -3.86
CA ALA A 739 -46.06 -11.88 -4.83
C ALA A 739 -44.88 -12.76 -4.41
N LEU A 740 -43.76 -12.17 -4.05
CA LEU A 740 -42.57 -12.87 -3.54
C LEU A 740 -42.92 -13.72 -2.30
N ARG A 741 -43.64 -13.12 -1.35
CA ARG A 741 -44.07 -13.85 -0.13
C ARG A 741 -44.94 -15.03 -0.44
N ARG A 742 -45.99 -14.89 -1.29
CA ARG A 742 -46.92 -15.95 -1.65
C ARG A 742 -46.18 -17.10 -2.33
N GLN A 743 -45.34 -16.79 -3.34
CA GLN A 743 -44.66 -17.82 -4.09
C GLN A 743 -43.64 -18.58 -3.22
N MET A 744 -42.85 -17.87 -2.44
CA MET A 744 -41.89 -18.50 -1.52
C MET A 744 -42.59 -19.35 -0.45
N THR A 745 -43.73 -18.88 0.05
CA THR A 745 -44.52 -19.67 1.00
C THR A 745 -45.07 -20.95 0.37
N HIS A 746 -45.57 -20.85 -0.87
CA HIS A 746 -46.07 -22.00 -1.63
C HIS A 746 -44.96 -23.01 -1.96
N ASP A 747 -43.79 -22.55 -2.37
CA ASP A 747 -42.62 -23.43 -2.64
C ASP A 747 -42.15 -24.16 -1.36
N ILE A 748 -42.17 -23.50 -0.21
CA ILE A 748 -41.83 -24.09 1.09
C ILE A 748 -42.94 -25.06 1.53
N ALA A 749 -44.21 -24.73 1.31
CA ALA A 749 -45.35 -25.66 1.56
C ALA A 749 -45.17 -26.94 0.78
N LYS A 750 -44.85 -26.83 -0.52
CA LYS A 750 -44.56 -27.97 -1.38
C LYS A 750 -43.37 -28.81 -0.92
N LEU A 751 -42.27 -28.12 -0.50
CA LEU A 751 -41.07 -28.80 0.00
C LEU A 751 -41.33 -29.65 1.26
N HIS A 752 -42.21 -29.19 2.14
CA HIS A 752 -42.51 -29.84 3.40
C HIS A 752 -43.82 -30.66 3.37
N GLY A 753 -44.59 -30.60 2.28
CA GLY A 753 -45.87 -31.32 2.13
C GLY A 753 -46.97 -30.83 3.09
N ILE A 754 -46.96 -29.54 3.44
CA ILE A 754 -47.89 -28.88 4.36
C ILE A 754 -48.75 -27.84 3.65
N SER A 755 -49.79 -27.32 4.31
CA SER A 755 -50.60 -26.23 3.75
C SER A 755 -49.87 -24.89 3.73
N ASP A 756 -50.23 -23.96 2.83
CA ASP A 756 -49.63 -22.63 2.75
C ASP A 756 -49.81 -21.83 4.06
N ILE A 757 -50.83 -22.09 4.83
CA ILE A 757 -51.09 -21.46 6.12
C ILE A 757 -50.06 -21.92 7.17
N GLU A 758 -49.78 -23.20 7.21
CA GLU A 758 -48.77 -23.81 8.11
C GLU A 758 -47.32 -23.45 7.64
N ALA A 759 -47.13 -23.26 6.36
CA ALA A 759 -45.83 -22.87 5.77
C ALA A 759 -45.47 -21.38 6.01
N ALA A 760 -46.42 -20.50 6.25
CA ALA A 760 -46.20 -19.06 6.39
C ALA A 760 -45.22 -18.68 7.51
N PRO A 761 -45.27 -19.23 8.75
CA PRO A 761 -44.26 -18.95 9.78
C PRO A 761 -42.90 -19.54 9.41
N ILE A 762 -42.85 -20.72 8.78
CA ILE A 762 -41.61 -21.37 8.32
C ILE A 762 -40.95 -20.50 7.22
N ALA A 763 -41.77 -20.00 6.29
CA ALA A 763 -41.28 -19.10 5.23
C ALA A 763 -40.69 -17.80 5.79
N THR A 764 -41.28 -17.26 6.87
CA THR A 764 -40.74 -16.09 7.56
C THR A 764 -39.39 -16.39 8.24
N LEU A 765 -39.26 -17.57 8.86
CA LEU A 765 -38.00 -18.04 9.44
C LEU A 765 -36.96 -18.28 8.36
N THR A 766 -37.30 -18.93 7.25
CA THR A 766 -36.42 -19.14 6.10
C THR A 766 -35.94 -17.79 5.53
N ALA A 767 -36.84 -16.79 5.41
CA ALA A 767 -36.51 -15.46 4.97
C ALA A 767 -35.48 -14.78 5.91
N TYR A 768 -35.62 -14.94 7.22
CA TYR A 768 -34.63 -14.43 8.17
C TYR A 768 -33.29 -15.17 8.07
N CYS A 769 -33.32 -16.50 7.93
CA CYS A 769 -32.10 -17.29 7.71
C CYS A 769 -31.40 -16.93 6.41
N PHE A 770 -32.16 -16.63 5.36
CA PHE A 770 -31.62 -16.12 4.11
C PHE A 770 -30.92 -14.75 4.30
N LEU A 771 -31.51 -13.81 5.05
CA LEU A 771 -30.90 -12.54 5.40
C LEU A 771 -29.59 -12.73 6.18
N LEU A 772 -29.55 -13.65 7.14
CA LEU A 772 -28.34 -14.00 7.89
C LEU A 772 -27.27 -14.61 6.99
N PHE A 773 -27.70 -15.48 6.08
CA PHE A 773 -26.78 -16.08 5.11
C PHE A 773 -26.17 -15.00 4.20
N VAL A 774 -27.00 -14.11 3.64
CA VAL A 774 -26.55 -12.98 2.81
C VAL A 774 -25.60 -12.04 3.56
N LEU A 775 -25.79 -11.87 4.87
CA LEU A 775 -24.89 -11.09 5.71
C LEU A 775 -23.50 -11.72 5.80
N LEU A 776 -23.41 -13.03 5.97
CA LEU A 776 -22.18 -13.69 6.40
C LEU A 776 -21.43 -14.41 5.28
N TYR A 777 -22.12 -14.80 4.18
CA TYR A 777 -21.54 -15.66 3.15
C TYR A 777 -20.49 -14.95 2.28
N PHE A 778 -19.95 -15.69 1.36
CA PHE A 778 -18.90 -15.33 0.40
C PHE A 778 -18.90 -13.83 0.06
N PRO A 779 -17.80 -13.10 0.28
CA PRO A 779 -17.70 -11.71 -0.13
C PRO A 779 -17.73 -11.61 -1.65
N CYS A 780 -18.11 -10.44 -2.21
CA CYS A 780 -18.09 -10.26 -3.65
C CYS A 780 -16.67 -10.49 -4.22
N ILE A 781 -16.60 -10.94 -5.47
CA ILE A 781 -15.31 -11.22 -6.16
C ILE A 781 -14.35 -10.04 -6.05
N ALA A 782 -14.86 -8.81 -6.13
CA ALA A 782 -14.06 -7.60 -5.97
C ALA A 782 -13.35 -7.51 -4.62
N THR A 783 -14.02 -7.92 -3.53
CA THR A 783 -13.40 -7.96 -2.19
C THR A 783 -12.32 -9.04 -2.10
N ILE A 784 -12.56 -10.22 -2.68
CA ILE A 784 -11.57 -11.32 -2.76
C ILE A 784 -10.33 -10.85 -3.51
N ALA A 785 -10.52 -10.19 -4.66
CA ALA A 785 -9.44 -9.61 -5.45
C ALA A 785 -8.66 -8.54 -4.67
N ALA A 786 -9.36 -7.70 -3.88
CA ALA A 786 -8.72 -6.71 -3.03
C ALA A 786 -7.89 -7.37 -1.92
N ILE A 787 -8.42 -8.39 -1.23
CA ILE A 787 -7.68 -9.15 -0.21
C ILE A 787 -6.43 -9.80 -0.82
N LYS A 788 -6.54 -10.44 -1.99
CA LYS A 788 -5.39 -10.98 -2.72
C LYS A 788 -4.37 -9.90 -3.06
N GLY A 789 -4.83 -8.75 -3.53
CA GLY A 789 -3.96 -7.62 -3.88
C GLY A 789 -3.20 -7.06 -2.69
N GLU A 790 -3.84 -6.95 -1.52
CA GLU A 790 -3.23 -6.38 -0.30
C GLU A 790 -2.37 -7.39 0.47
N THR A 791 -2.70 -8.68 0.40
CA THR A 791 -1.93 -9.75 1.09
C THR A 791 -0.84 -10.36 0.22
N GLY A 792 -0.89 -10.14 -1.11
CA GLY A 792 -0.02 -10.81 -2.08
C GLY A 792 -0.28 -12.32 -2.23
N SER A 793 -1.27 -12.88 -1.54
CA SER A 793 -1.48 -14.33 -1.43
C SER A 793 -2.92 -14.77 -1.69
N TRP A 794 -3.09 -15.73 -2.60
CA TRP A 794 -4.39 -16.39 -2.81
C TRP A 794 -4.85 -17.22 -1.60
N LYS A 795 -3.93 -17.68 -0.74
CA LYS A 795 -4.27 -18.47 0.45
C LYS A 795 -5.21 -17.72 1.38
N TRP A 796 -4.93 -16.45 1.64
CA TRP A 796 -5.76 -15.60 2.51
C TRP A 796 -7.09 -15.22 1.88
N ALA A 797 -7.09 -14.97 0.57
CA ALA A 797 -8.31 -14.66 -0.17
C ALA A 797 -9.28 -15.87 -0.20
N LEU A 798 -8.77 -17.06 -0.49
CA LEU A 798 -9.55 -18.31 -0.46
C LEU A 798 -9.98 -18.68 0.95
N PHE A 799 -9.12 -18.47 1.94
CA PHE A 799 -9.49 -18.67 3.34
C PHE A 799 -10.64 -17.76 3.75
N ALA A 800 -10.62 -16.47 3.35
CA ALA A 800 -11.71 -15.55 3.61
C ALA A 800 -13.02 -16.02 2.98
N ALA A 801 -13.00 -16.47 1.73
CA ALA A 801 -14.15 -17.00 1.02
C ALA A 801 -14.71 -18.26 1.68
N GLY A 802 -13.84 -19.20 2.05
CA GLY A 802 -14.23 -20.48 2.62
C GLY A 802 -14.84 -20.35 4.02
N TYR A 803 -14.14 -19.64 4.92
CA TYR A 803 -14.63 -19.53 6.30
C TYR A 803 -15.92 -18.71 6.39
N THR A 804 -16.08 -17.63 5.59
CA THR A 804 -17.32 -16.83 5.60
C THR A 804 -18.50 -17.64 5.11
N THR A 805 -18.32 -18.48 4.07
CA THR A 805 -19.38 -19.36 3.55
C THR A 805 -19.75 -20.46 4.56
N MET A 806 -18.76 -21.11 5.20
CA MET A 806 -19.00 -22.10 6.25
C MET A 806 -19.70 -21.48 7.47
N LEU A 807 -19.28 -20.27 7.84
CA LEU A 807 -19.90 -19.54 8.94
C LEU A 807 -21.35 -19.19 8.64
N ALA A 808 -21.64 -18.71 7.43
CA ALA A 808 -22.98 -18.39 6.98
C ALA A 808 -23.87 -19.64 7.02
N TRP A 809 -23.37 -20.77 6.51
CA TRP A 809 -24.05 -22.05 6.53
C TRP A 809 -24.36 -22.50 7.96
N GLY A 810 -23.36 -22.49 8.84
CA GLY A 810 -23.53 -22.92 10.22
C GLY A 810 -24.50 -22.07 11.03
N VAL A 811 -24.33 -20.71 10.94
CA VAL A 811 -25.21 -19.80 11.69
C VAL A 811 -26.66 -19.87 11.20
N SER A 812 -26.89 -19.86 9.89
CA SER A 812 -28.25 -19.91 9.35
C SER A 812 -28.89 -21.27 9.61
N ALA A 813 -28.15 -22.38 9.52
CA ALA A 813 -28.67 -23.70 9.87
C ALA A 813 -29.07 -23.80 11.36
N VAL A 814 -28.22 -23.31 12.27
CA VAL A 814 -28.52 -23.30 13.71
C VAL A 814 -29.78 -22.47 14.00
N VAL A 815 -29.87 -21.27 13.42
CA VAL A 815 -31.03 -20.39 13.61
C VAL A 815 -32.29 -21.03 13.03
N TYR A 816 -32.21 -21.67 11.87
CA TYR A 816 -33.36 -22.38 11.27
C TYR A 816 -33.84 -23.57 12.13
N GLN A 817 -32.93 -24.45 12.54
CA GLN A 817 -33.28 -25.63 13.33
C GLN A 817 -33.82 -25.26 14.71
N ILE A 818 -33.23 -24.25 15.38
CA ILE A 818 -33.73 -23.73 16.65
C ILE A 818 -35.11 -23.08 16.45
N GLY A 819 -35.22 -22.19 15.43
CA GLY A 819 -36.47 -21.51 15.13
C GLY A 819 -37.62 -22.45 14.82
N ARG A 820 -37.35 -23.57 14.14
CA ARG A 820 -38.32 -24.58 13.79
C ARG A 820 -38.89 -25.34 15.03
N LEU A 821 -38.15 -25.36 16.13
CA LEU A 821 -38.62 -25.93 17.39
C LEU A 821 -39.72 -25.11 18.08
N PHE A 822 -39.82 -23.82 17.72
CA PHE A 822 -40.77 -22.86 18.29
C PHE A 822 -41.95 -22.55 17.37
N ILE A 823 -41.93 -23.04 16.14
CA ILE A 823 -42.99 -22.93 15.14
C ILE A 823 -43.74 -24.25 15.01
#